data_32c69c2bf4621451d46731194daa057f
#
_entry.id   32c69c2bf4621451d46731194daa057f
#
_cell.length_a   1.000
_cell.length_b   1.000
_cell.length_c   1.000
_cell.angle_alpha   90.00
_cell.angle_beta   90.00
_cell.angle_gamma   90.00
#
_symmetry.space_group_name_H-M   'P 1'
#
loop_
_entity.id
_entity.type
_entity.pdbx_description
1 polymer ?
#
loop_
_entity_poly.entity_id
_entity_poly.type
_entity_poly.pdbx_seq_one_letter_code
_entity_poly.pdbx_strand_id
1 'polypeptide(L)'
;MAILVPESFNDKNPISEDLKAFYEYHSILMEPWDGPAALLFSDGRYAGGMLDRNGLRPSRYTITKQGMMVVASEVGVMDFEPGDVVSKGRLQPGKILLIDTQEGKIYYDEEIKEQLSKAHPYQKWLNENRVQLEKLKSGRHVDNGVNDLERKLVNFGYGQEDIDHIIVPMATAAQEPVSAMGNDTPLAVISDRPQLFFNYFRQQFAQVTNPAIDPIREELVMSLTEYIGAVGTNILTPDASNCKMVRLPQPVLTNTQLDILCNIRYKGFKTKKLPILFDANRGENGLQQALEYLCKEAESSVDEGVNYIILSDRDIDDHHAAIPSLLAVSAVHHYLISVGKRVQTALIVESGEIRETMHAALLLGYGASALCPYMTFAILDDLVKKGKIQEEYSTAEKNYIKAVDKGLKKIMSKMGISTIRSYRGAKIFESIGLSEDLLRRYFGTEVSTIGGIGLKEIARDAKRMHEAAMKQSFLQNQGQFSWRKDGILHAWNPETIASLQLATRLGSYKKFKEWSAMVDKKANPIFIRDFLGWRKAAKQTPLDEVEPVESIVRHFVTGAMSFGALSIEAHEALAIAMNKLGTRSNTGEGGEDNARYHAEIGGVSLSSKTKQIASGRFGVTAEYLVNAEEIQIKVAQGAKPGEGGQLPGFKVNDIIAKTRNAIPGISLISPPPHHDIYSIEDLAQLIFDLKNINPTAAVSVKLVAESGVGTIAAGVAKAKADLIVISGAEGGTGASPASSIRFAGISPEIGLAETQQTLVINSLRNQVRLQTDGQLKTAKDVIIMAMLGADEFSFGTLPLIVLGCVMMRKCNTNTCPMGVATQN
;
A
#
# COMPACT_ATOMS: atom_id res chain seq x y z
N MET A 1 28.34 -8.88 -5.73
CA MET A 1 27.78 -8.65 -4.38
C MET A 1 27.73 -7.17 -4.01
N ALA A 2 28.82 -6.41 -4.11
CA ALA A 2 28.82 -4.97 -3.80
C ALA A 2 27.73 -4.18 -4.54
N ILE A 3 27.39 -4.61 -5.75
CA ILE A 3 26.34 -3.98 -6.57
C ILE A 3 24.94 -4.33 -6.05
N LEU A 4 24.75 -5.57 -5.56
CA LEU A 4 23.45 -6.01 -5.03
C LEU A 4 23.07 -5.31 -3.74
N VAL A 5 24.05 -5.01 -2.88
CA VAL A 5 23.81 -4.34 -1.60
C VAL A 5 24.65 -3.07 -1.52
N PRO A 6 24.29 -2.02 -2.25
CA PRO A 6 25.02 -0.75 -2.21
C PRO A 6 24.87 -0.09 -0.84
N GLU A 7 25.93 0.60 -0.40
CA GLU A 7 25.86 1.43 0.80
C GLU A 7 24.91 2.62 0.60
N SER A 8 24.10 2.88 1.59
CA SER A 8 23.32 4.12 1.66
C SER A 8 24.24 5.25 2.18
N PHE A 9 24.19 6.39 1.52
CA PHE A 9 25.04 7.54 1.87
C PHE A 9 24.26 8.86 1.81
N ASN A 10 24.65 9.79 2.64
CA ASN A 10 24.17 11.17 2.66
C ASN A 10 25.26 12.07 3.25
N ASP A 11 24.95 13.34 3.50
CA ASP A 11 25.89 14.30 4.08
C ASP A 11 26.41 13.90 5.47
N LYS A 12 25.62 13.12 6.22
CA LYS A 12 26.03 12.59 7.54
C LYS A 12 26.86 11.31 7.45
N ASN A 13 26.68 10.54 6.39
CA ASN A 13 27.39 9.29 6.13
C ASN A 13 28.02 9.36 4.72
N PRO A 14 29.07 10.16 4.53
CA PRO A 14 29.69 10.33 3.20
C PRO A 14 30.51 9.09 2.82
N ILE A 15 30.53 8.78 1.54
CA ILE A 15 31.43 7.80 0.92
C ILE A 15 32.30 8.51 -0.13
N SER A 16 33.38 7.85 -0.61
CA SER A 16 34.28 8.44 -1.61
C SER A 16 33.53 8.69 -2.95
N GLU A 17 33.97 9.68 -3.72
CA GLU A 17 33.38 10.01 -5.01
C GLU A 17 33.53 8.84 -6.01
N ASP A 18 34.64 8.10 -5.97
CA ASP A 18 34.82 6.91 -6.81
C ASP A 18 33.78 5.82 -6.46
N LEU A 19 33.50 5.60 -5.18
CA LEU A 19 32.51 4.63 -4.75
C LEU A 19 31.08 5.08 -5.09
N LYS A 20 30.78 6.39 -5.01
CA LYS A 20 29.52 6.94 -5.50
C LYS A 20 29.35 6.68 -7.00
N ALA A 21 30.38 6.95 -7.79
CA ALA A 21 30.36 6.73 -9.22
C ALA A 21 30.21 5.25 -9.59
N PHE A 22 30.87 4.36 -8.84
CA PHE A 22 30.70 2.93 -8.99
C PHE A 22 29.25 2.49 -8.75
N TYR A 23 28.65 2.93 -7.65
CA TYR A 23 27.26 2.59 -7.36
C TYR A 23 26.30 3.21 -8.37
N GLU A 24 26.48 4.47 -8.74
CA GLU A 24 25.63 5.13 -9.74
C GLU A 24 25.68 4.41 -11.09
N TYR A 25 26.88 4.08 -11.58
CA TYR A 25 27.06 3.34 -12.82
C TYR A 25 26.32 2.01 -12.81
N HIS A 26 26.47 1.22 -11.75
CA HIS A 26 25.84 -0.09 -11.67
C HIS A 26 24.34 -0.02 -11.40
N SER A 27 23.84 1.03 -10.76
CA SER A 27 22.38 1.25 -10.59
C SER A 27 21.66 1.51 -11.91
N ILE A 28 22.36 1.93 -12.96
CA ILE A 28 21.83 2.02 -14.32
C ILE A 28 21.53 0.63 -14.90
N LEU A 29 22.28 -0.39 -14.49
CA LEU A 29 22.23 -1.73 -15.09
C LEU A 29 21.40 -2.71 -14.26
N MET A 30 21.43 -2.59 -12.94
CA MET A 30 20.82 -3.55 -12.03
C MET A 30 20.24 -2.87 -10.78
N GLU A 31 19.10 -3.35 -10.35
CA GLU A 31 18.46 -2.97 -9.10
C GLU A 31 19.18 -3.58 -7.88
N PRO A 32 19.10 -2.91 -6.71
CA PRO A 32 19.62 -3.45 -5.46
C PRO A 32 18.74 -4.58 -4.92
N TRP A 33 19.33 -5.40 -4.04
CA TRP A 33 18.60 -6.37 -3.25
C TRP A 33 17.83 -5.68 -2.12
N ASP A 34 16.58 -6.00 -1.98
CA ASP A 34 15.74 -5.62 -0.85
C ASP A 34 15.33 -6.87 -0.05
N GLY A 35 15.23 -6.73 1.26
CA GLY A 35 14.85 -7.79 2.18
C GLY A 35 16.02 -8.56 2.82
N PRO A 36 15.72 -9.56 3.69
CA PRO A 36 16.72 -10.34 4.41
C PRO A 36 17.54 -11.21 3.48
N ALA A 37 18.87 -11.15 3.59
CA ALA A 37 19.75 -12.04 2.83
C ALA A 37 21.09 -12.26 3.55
N ALA A 38 21.61 -13.48 3.43
CA ALA A 38 23.01 -13.80 3.63
C ALA A 38 23.52 -14.35 2.30
N LEU A 39 24.28 -13.56 1.58
CA LEU A 39 24.76 -13.89 0.24
C LEU A 39 26.16 -14.50 0.36
N LEU A 40 26.33 -15.70 -0.15
CA LEU A 40 27.60 -16.40 -0.22
C LEU A 40 27.93 -16.73 -1.66
N PHE A 41 29.22 -16.73 -2.02
CA PHE A 41 29.65 -17.10 -3.35
C PHE A 41 31.04 -17.75 -3.32
N SER A 42 31.33 -18.50 -4.37
CA SER A 42 32.68 -18.94 -4.72
C SER A 42 32.79 -19.00 -6.26
N ASP A 43 33.96 -18.65 -6.77
CA ASP A 43 34.32 -18.79 -8.19
C ASP A 43 35.48 -19.78 -8.43
N GLY A 44 35.85 -20.53 -7.39
CA GLY A 44 36.95 -21.48 -7.42
C GLY A 44 38.27 -20.93 -6.86
N ARG A 45 38.52 -19.63 -6.95
CA ARG A 45 39.65 -18.95 -6.28
C ARG A 45 39.19 -18.17 -5.07
N TYR A 46 38.15 -17.36 -5.27
CA TYR A 46 37.58 -16.53 -4.22
C TYR A 46 36.39 -17.23 -3.55
N ALA A 47 36.28 -17.06 -2.26
CA ALA A 47 35.08 -17.35 -1.50
C ALA A 47 34.72 -16.13 -0.69
N GLY A 48 33.45 -15.76 -0.67
CA GLY A 48 33.05 -14.53 0.01
C GLY A 48 31.65 -14.55 0.52
N GLY A 49 31.31 -13.57 1.35
CA GLY A 49 30.00 -13.41 1.92
C GLY A 49 29.65 -11.97 2.23
N MET A 50 28.35 -11.68 2.19
CA MET A 50 27.80 -10.36 2.51
C MET A 50 26.39 -10.53 3.08
N LEU A 51 26.05 -9.71 4.06
CA LEU A 51 24.69 -9.61 4.58
C LEU A 51 23.89 -8.54 3.85
N ASP A 52 22.56 -8.63 3.95
CA ASP A 52 21.66 -7.57 3.54
C ASP A 52 21.98 -6.24 4.26
N ARG A 53 21.42 -5.14 3.77
CA ARG A 53 21.64 -3.78 4.27
C ARG A 53 21.44 -3.64 5.77
N ASN A 54 20.47 -4.36 6.34
CA ASN A 54 20.11 -4.29 7.75
C ASN A 54 20.76 -5.42 8.58
N GLY A 55 21.37 -6.43 7.95
CA GLY A 55 21.92 -7.60 8.61
C GLY A 55 20.87 -8.44 9.30
N LEU A 56 19.71 -8.61 8.67
CA LEU A 56 18.58 -9.36 9.23
C LEU A 56 18.87 -10.85 9.33
N ARG A 57 19.67 -11.38 8.39
CA ARG A 57 20.20 -12.75 8.47
C ARG A 57 21.52 -12.73 9.23
N PRO A 58 21.71 -13.63 10.21
CA PRO A 58 22.99 -13.77 10.87
C PRO A 58 24.02 -14.44 9.96
N SER A 59 25.27 -14.10 10.14
CA SER A 59 26.41 -14.87 9.62
C SER A 59 27.64 -14.67 10.50
N ARG A 60 28.22 -15.75 10.95
CA ARG A 60 29.36 -15.78 11.85
C ARG A 60 30.53 -16.49 11.19
N TYR A 61 31.74 -16.17 11.59
CA TYR A 61 32.91 -16.88 11.12
C TYR A 61 33.85 -17.27 12.25
N THR A 62 34.58 -18.36 12.04
CA THR A 62 35.64 -18.85 12.90
C THR A 62 36.86 -19.12 12.03
N ILE A 63 38.06 -18.64 12.47
CA ILE A 63 39.32 -18.86 11.79
C ILE A 63 40.19 -19.71 12.71
N THR A 64 40.81 -20.77 12.16
CA THR A 64 41.67 -21.69 12.92
C THR A 64 43.13 -21.49 12.61
N LYS A 65 44.04 -22.01 13.50
CA LYS A 65 45.48 -22.00 13.32
C LYS A 65 45.92 -22.74 12.05
N GLN A 66 45.18 -23.75 11.61
CA GLN A 66 45.45 -24.47 10.39
C GLN A 66 45.05 -23.69 9.11
N GLY A 67 44.61 -22.48 9.24
CA GLY A 67 44.20 -21.64 8.11
C GLY A 67 42.81 -21.97 7.54
N MET A 68 42.00 -22.76 8.27
CA MET A 68 40.60 -23.00 7.87
C MET A 68 39.71 -21.86 8.37
N MET A 69 38.80 -21.40 7.52
CA MET A 69 37.76 -20.46 7.88
C MET A 69 36.39 -21.10 7.64
N VAL A 70 35.53 -21.06 8.66
CA VAL A 70 34.15 -21.51 8.58
C VAL A 70 33.24 -20.32 8.73
N VAL A 71 32.35 -20.12 7.76
CA VAL A 71 31.32 -19.06 7.76
C VAL A 71 29.97 -19.74 7.73
N ALA A 72 29.12 -19.44 8.71
CA ALA A 72 27.80 -20.04 8.84
C ALA A 72 26.81 -19.11 9.55
N SER A 73 25.52 -19.32 9.31
CA SER A 73 24.45 -18.60 10.03
C SER A 73 24.45 -18.92 11.52
N GLU A 74 24.77 -20.17 11.87
CA GLU A 74 24.74 -20.71 13.23
C GLU A 74 26.14 -20.98 13.77
N VAL A 75 26.29 -20.90 15.10
CA VAL A 75 27.47 -21.38 15.81
C VAL A 75 27.32 -22.86 16.08
N GLY A 76 28.41 -23.62 16.00
CA GLY A 76 28.37 -25.06 16.29
C GLY A 76 28.06 -25.95 15.09
N VAL A 77 28.13 -25.42 13.85
CA VAL A 77 28.06 -26.25 12.62
C VAL A 77 29.28 -27.15 12.48
N MET A 78 30.38 -26.77 13.12
CA MET A 78 31.62 -27.57 13.28
C MET A 78 32.18 -27.33 14.68
N ASP A 79 32.65 -28.40 15.29
CA ASP A 79 33.36 -28.36 16.57
C ASP A 79 34.83 -27.99 16.37
N PHE A 80 35.34 -27.08 17.20
CA PHE A 80 36.72 -26.66 17.22
C PHE A 80 37.27 -26.75 18.64
N GLU A 81 38.47 -27.28 18.78
CA GLU A 81 39.19 -27.18 20.04
C GLU A 81 39.48 -25.68 20.34
N PRO A 82 39.14 -25.17 21.53
CA PRO A 82 39.33 -23.74 21.85
C PRO A 82 40.71 -23.22 21.58
N GLY A 83 41.73 -24.07 21.75
CA GLY A 83 43.16 -23.72 21.51
C GLY A 83 43.51 -23.56 20.03
N ASP A 84 42.71 -24.05 19.11
CA ASP A 84 42.91 -23.95 17.66
C ASP A 84 42.27 -22.74 17.02
N VAL A 85 41.40 -22.08 17.75
CA VAL A 85 40.69 -20.88 17.24
C VAL A 85 41.57 -19.66 17.34
N VAL A 86 41.87 -19.03 16.22
CA VAL A 86 42.63 -17.77 16.12
C VAL A 86 41.70 -16.56 16.28
N SER A 87 40.57 -16.59 15.61
CA SER A 87 39.60 -15.47 15.59
C SER A 87 38.19 -15.96 15.39
N LYS A 88 37.27 -15.26 16.02
CA LYS A 88 35.81 -15.38 15.79
C LYS A 88 35.24 -14.02 15.50
N GLY A 89 34.27 -13.98 14.58
CA GLY A 89 33.60 -12.72 14.25
C GLY A 89 32.22 -12.95 13.65
N ARG A 90 31.59 -11.86 13.27
CA ARG A 90 30.33 -11.85 12.51
C ARG A 90 30.45 -10.93 11.32
N LEU A 91 29.79 -11.26 10.23
CA LEU A 91 29.59 -10.34 9.14
C LEU A 91 28.72 -9.17 9.64
N GLN A 92 29.11 -7.97 9.26
CA GLN A 92 28.33 -6.77 9.59
C GLN A 92 27.31 -6.48 8.49
N PRO A 93 26.19 -5.77 8.81
CA PRO A 93 25.21 -5.35 7.83
C PRO A 93 25.84 -4.63 6.64
N GLY A 94 25.52 -5.10 5.42
CA GLY A 94 25.99 -4.50 4.18
C GLY A 94 27.52 -4.55 3.94
N LYS A 95 28.26 -5.33 4.73
CA LYS A 95 29.73 -5.45 4.61
C LYS A 95 30.13 -6.77 3.94
N ILE A 96 31.12 -6.69 3.05
CA ILE A 96 31.68 -7.81 2.33
C ILE A 96 32.89 -8.38 3.05
N LEU A 97 32.98 -9.71 3.05
CA LEU A 97 34.17 -10.47 3.40
C LEU A 97 34.60 -11.31 2.21
N LEU A 98 35.86 -11.29 1.82
CA LEU A 98 36.39 -12.05 0.68
C LEU A 98 37.66 -12.78 1.10
N ILE A 99 37.77 -14.03 0.71
CA ILE A 99 38.93 -14.88 0.93
C ILE A 99 39.51 -15.23 -0.43
N ASP A 100 40.80 -14.94 -0.64
CA ASP A 100 41.56 -15.42 -1.76
C ASP A 100 42.26 -16.71 -1.33
N THR A 101 41.78 -17.86 -1.80
CA THR A 101 42.30 -19.18 -1.43
C THR A 101 43.68 -19.44 -2.03
N GLN A 102 44.05 -18.76 -3.11
CA GLN A 102 45.36 -18.88 -3.73
C GLN A 102 46.45 -18.10 -2.97
N GLU A 103 46.14 -16.89 -2.53
CA GLU A 103 47.02 -16.02 -1.78
C GLU A 103 46.97 -16.32 -0.26
N GLY A 104 45.95 -17.04 0.20
CA GLY A 104 45.68 -17.26 1.61
C GLY A 104 45.40 -15.97 2.39
N LYS A 105 44.79 -14.99 1.73
CA LYS A 105 44.50 -13.66 2.27
C LYS A 105 43.01 -13.40 2.44
N ILE A 106 42.67 -12.74 3.54
CA ILE A 106 41.32 -12.23 3.79
C ILE A 106 41.29 -10.74 3.48
N TYR A 107 40.33 -10.34 2.63
CA TYR A 107 40.04 -8.94 2.32
C TYR A 107 38.76 -8.52 3.01
N TYR A 108 38.75 -7.32 3.55
CA TYR A 108 37.61 -6.73 4.21
C TYR A 108 36.91 -5.67 3.32
N ASP A 109 35.74 -5.28 3.72
CA ASP A 109 34.81 -4.43 2.96
C ASP A 109 35.45 -3.20 2.30
N GLU A 110 36.23 -2.41 3.09
CA GLU A 110 36.82 -1.16 2.60
C GLU A 110 37.84 -1.43 1.48
N GLU A 111 38.73 -2.40 1.66
CA GLU A 111 39.76 -2.78 0.65
C GLU A 111 39.09 -3.26 -0.64
N ILE A 112 38.01 -4.07 -0.52
CA ILE A 112 37.27 -4.63 -1.67
C ILE A 112 36.59 -3.50 -2.43
N LYS A 113 35.87 -2.63 -1.74
CA LYS A 113 35.11 -1.52 -2.34
C LYS A 113 36.03 -0.49 -2.96
N GLU A 114 37.21 -0.20 -2.34
CA GLU A 114 38.21 0.68 -2.92
C GLU A 114 38.74 0.10 -4.25
N GLN A 115 39.09 -1.19 -4.27
CA GLN A 115 39.56 -1.84 -5.50
C GLN A 115 38.52 -1.84 -6.61
N LEU A 116 37.27 -2.20 -6.30
CA LEU A 116 36.16 -2.24 -7.26
C LEU A 116 35.83 -0.83 -7.81
N SER A 117 35.84 0.19 -6.96
CA SER A 117 35.50 1.56 -7.37
C SER A 117 36.54 2.18 -8.30
N LYS A 118 37.79 1.72 -8.23
CA LYS A 118 38.93 2.16 -9.06
C LYS A 118 39.21 1.24 -10.27
N ALA A 119 38.49 0.11 -10.40
CA ALA A 119 38.70 -0.85 -11.49
C ALA A 119 38.46 -0.26 -12.87
N HIS A 120 37.55 0.70 -13.00
CA HIS A 120 37.23 1.43 -14.23
C HIS A 120 37.01 2.92 -13.93
N PRO A 121 37.14 3.80 -14.93
CA PRO A 121 36.95 5.24 -14.75
C PRO A 121 35.46 5.64 -14.73
N TYR A 122 34.67 5.08 -13.81
CA TYR A 122 33.22 5.25 -13.74
C TYR A 122 32.78 6.72 -13.69
N GLN A 123 33.49 7.56 -12.91
CA GLN A 123 33.19 9.00 -12.82
C GLN A 123 33.34 9.70 -14.18
N LYS A 124 34.38 9.34 -14.94
CA LYS A 124 34.59 9.89 -16.28
C LYS A 124 33.47 9.44 -17.21
N TRP A 125 33.14 8.14 -17.21
CA TRP A 125 32.07 7.59 -18.05
C TRP A 125 30.72 8.25 -17.78
N LEU A 126 30.37 8.43 -16.51
CA LEU A 126 29.11 9.12 -16.12
C LEU A 126 29.11 10.57 -16.56
N ASN A 127 30.20 11.32 -16.35
CA ASN A 127 30.28 12.72 -16.71
C ASN A 127 30.19 12.94 -18.24
N GLU A 128 30.78 12.06 -19.03
CA GLU A 128 30.80 12.16 -20.49
C GLU A 128 29.51 11.67 -21.15
N ASN A 129 28.81 10.71 -20.58
CA ASN A 129 27.72 10.02 -21.25
C ASN A 129 26.34 10.28 -20.65
N ARG A 130 26.21 10.38 -19.33
CA ARG A 130 24.96 10.64 -18.66
C ARG A 130 24.42 12.04 -18.96
N VAL A 131 23.13 12.13 -19.25
CA VAL A 131 22.43 13.41 -19.46
C VAL A 131 21.58 13.70 -18.22
N GLN A 132 21.73 14.88 -17.63
CA GLN A 132 20.87 15.38 -16.56
C GLN A 132 19.80 16.25 -17.19
N LEU A 133 18.53 15.84 -17.06
CA LEU A 133 17.41 16.53 -17.71
C LEU A 133 17.30 18.00 -17.28
N GLU A 134 17.61 18.29 -16.01
CA GLU A 134 17.52 19.65 -15.44
C GLU A 134 18.54 20.63 -16.06
N LYS A 135 19.60 20.11 -16.67
CA LYS A 135 20.63 20.93 -17.36
C LYS A 135 20.27 21.23 -18.81
N LEU A 136 19.27 20.58 -19.36
CA LEU A 136 18.75 20.87 -20.69
C LEU A 136 17.72 22.00 -20.62
N LYS A 137 17.74 22.87 -21.61
CA LYS A 137 16.78 24.00 -21.71
C LYS A 137 15.76 23.69 -22.80
N SER A 138 14.47 23.99 -22.51
CA SER A 138 13.48 24.03 -23.56
C SER A 138 13.78 25.20 -24.52
N GLY A 139 13.68 24.95 -25.82
CA GLY A 139 13.84 25.97 -26.85
C GLY A 139 12.62 26.89 -26.97
N ARG A 140 11.53 26.65 -26.25
CA ARG A 140 10.27 27.38 -26.34
C ARG A 140 9.58 27.47 -24.95
N HIS A 141 8.69 28.44 -24.83
CA HIS A 141 7.76 28.49 -23.70
C HIS A 141 6.70 27.41 -23.89
N VAL A 142 6.49 26.60 -22.87
CA VAL A 142 5.45 25.56 -22.86
C VAL A 142 4.28 26.09 -22.07
N ASP A 143 3.14 26.25 -22.73
CA ASP A 143 1.88 26.64 -22.08
C ASP A 143 1.29 25.43 -21.36
N ASN A 144 0.87 25.62 -20.11
CA ASN A 144 0.21 24.59 -19.31
C ASN A 144 -1.32 24.61 -19.53
N GLY A 145 -1.86 25.63 -20.18
CA GLY A 145 -3.28 25.75 -20.49
C GLY A 145 -3.77 24.64 -21.42
N VAL A 146 -4.99 24.21 -21.19
CA VAL A 146 -5.71 23.25 -22.04
C VAL A 146 -7.02 23.86 -22.48
N ASN A 147 -7.25 23.90 -23.78
CA ASN A 147 -8.51 24.39 -24.33
C ASN A 147 -9.64 23.47 -23.87
N ASP A 148 -10.82 24.06 -23.57
CA ASP A 148 -12.00 23.35 -23.09
C ASP A 148 -11.72 22.47 -21.85
N LEU A 149 -10.98 23.04 -20.88
CA LEU A 149 -10.53 22.34 -19.69
C LEU A 149 -11.64 21.56 -18.99
N GLU A 150 -12.78 22.21 -18.70
CA GLU A 150 -13.88 21.57 -17.98
C GLU A 150 -14.45 20.36 -18.73
N ARG A 151 -14.62 20.47 -20.05
CA ARG A 151 -15.06 19.37 -20.89
C ARG A 151 -14.10 18.18 -20.87
N LYS A 152 -12.80 18.46 -20.98
CA LYS A 152 -11.75 17.42 -20.92
C LYS A 152 -11.67 16.79 -19.54
N LEU A 153 -11.87 17.54 -18.48
CA LEU A 153 -11.94 16.99 -17.13
C LEU A 153 -13.08 15.97 -16.98
N VAL A 154 -14.26 16.28 -17.50
CA VAL A 154 -15.40 15.33 -17.52
C VAL A 154 -15.02 14.07 -18.31
N ASN A 155 -14.33 14.22 -19.42
CA ASN A 155 -13.89 13.09 -20.26
C ASN A 155 -12.94 12.15 -19.53
N PHE A 156 -12.04 12.68 -18.71
CA PHE A 156 -11.15 11.87 -17.86
C PHE A 156 -11.78 11.52 -16.50
N GLY A 157 -13.09 11.67 -16.35
CA GLY A 157 -13.83 11.27 -15.15
C GLY A 157 -13.47 12.04 -13.89
N TYR A 158 -13.04 13.31 -14.01
CA TYR A 158 -12.84 14.17 -12.84
C TYR A 158 -14.17 14.58 -12.22
N GLY A 159 -14.21 14.57 -10.90
CA GLY A 159 -15.23 15.26 -10.11
C GLY A 159 -14.67 16.50 -9.42
N GLN A 160 -15.54 17.37 -8.93
CA GLN A 160 -15.12 18.53 -8.15
C GLN A 160 -14.32 18.11 -6.90
N GLU A 161 -14.64 16.95 -6.33
CA GLU A 161 -13.96 16.40 -5.16
C GLU A 161 -12.51 16.01 -5.44
N ASP A 162 -12.17 15.58 -6.66
CA ASP A 162 -10.77 15.29 -7.04
C ASP A 162 -9.91 16.56 -6.95
N ILE A 163 -10.50 17.71 -7.32
CA ILE A 163 -9.83 19.00 -7.22
C ILE A 163 -9.72 19.42 -5.75
N ASP A 164 -10.84 19.46 -5.03
CA ASP A 164 -10.93 20.05 -3.70
C ASP A 164 -10.26 19.19 -2.61
N HIS A 165 -10.31 17.86 -2.75
CA HIS A 165 -9.85 16.93 -1.72
C HIS A 165 -8.54 16.20 -2.06
N ILE A 166 -8.06 16.25 -3.31
CA ILE A 166 -6.81 15.62 -3.72
C ILE A 166 -5.82 16.66 -4.26
N ILE A 167 -6.14 17.32 -5.38
CA ILE A 167 -5.17 18.15 -6.11
C ILE A 167 -4.78 19.40 -5.31
N VAL A 168 -5.75 20.16 -4.81
CA VAL A 168 -5.50 21.38 -4.02
C VAL A 168 -4.67 21.07 -2.77
N PRO A 169 -5.02 20.10 -1.90
CA PRO A 169 -4.18 19.73 -0.76
C PRO A 169 -2.76 19.32 -1.14
N MET A 170 -2.59 18.55 -2.23
CA MET A 170 -1.25 18.15 -2.69
C MET A 170 -0.43 19.36 -3.14
N ALA A 171 -1.05 20.29 -3.85
CA ALA A 171 -0.38 21.49 -4.37
C ALA A 171 -0.04 22.54 -3.29
N THR A 172 -0.82 22.60 -2.21
CA THR A 172 -0.60 23.57 -1.12
C THR A 172 0.23 23.02 0.02
N ALA A 173 -0.02 21.76 0.43
CA ALA A 173 0.66 21.16 1.58
C ALA A 173 1.87 20.27 1.22
N ALA A 174 2.11 20.00 -0.06
CA ALA A 174 3.15 19.08 -0.54
C ALA A 174 3.08 17.69 0.13
N GLN A 175 1.87 17.20 0.37
CA GLN A 175 1.56 15.92 0.99
C GLN A 175 0.25 15.37 0.45
N GLU A 176 0.09 14.05 0.48
CA GLU A 176 -1.22 13.46 0.22
C GLU A 176 -2.26 13.90 1.26
N PRO A 177 -3.51 14.05 0.85
CA PRO A 177 -4.59 14.40 1.78
C PRO A 177 -4.82 13.26 2.78
N VAL A 178 -5.05 13.65 4.03
CA VAL A 178 -5.41 12.74 5.12
C VAL A 178 -6.93 12.69 5.24
N SER A 179 -7.48 11.50 5.29
CA SER A 179 -8.91 11.24 5.48
C SER A 179 -9.15 10.40 6.73
N ALA A 180 -10.41 10.11 7.05
CA ALA A 180 -10.81 9.31 8.21
C ALA A 180 -11.98 8.38 7.87
N MET A 181 -12.22 7.42 8.72
CA MET A 181 -13.13 6.29 8.52
C MET A 181 -12.65 5.34 7.43
N GLY A 182 -13.47 4.38 7.03
CA GLY A 182 -13.17 3.46 5.93
C GLY A 182 -13.85 3.86 4.64
N ASN A 183 -13.50 3.20 3.54
CA ASN A 183 -14.24 3.30 2.30
C ASN A 183 -15.50 2.42 2.38
N ASP A 184 -16.66 3.00 2.16
CA ASP A 184 -17.96 2.33 2.20
C ASP A 184 -18.74 2.46 0.89
N THR A 185 -18.02 2.77 -0.20
CA THR A 185 -18.55 2.81 -1.56
C THR A 185 -18.39 1.45 -2.25
N PRO A 186 -19.17 1.16 -3.31
CA PRO A 186 -19.03 -0.10 -4.04
C PRO A 186 -17.64 -0.30 -4.64
N LEU A 187 -17.20 -1.56 -4.73
CA LEU A 187 -16.06 -1.92 -5.56
C LEU A 187 -16.32 -1.53 -7.03
N ALA A 188 -15.26 -1.23 -7.78
CA ALA A 188 -15.37 -0.81 -9.18
C ALA A 188 -16.22 -1.77 -10.02
N VAL A 189 -16.03 -3.09 -9.86
CA VAL A 189 -16.78 -4.13 -10.58
C VAL A 189 -18.27 -4.17 -10.21
N ILE A 190 -18.64 -3.68 -9.03
CA ILE A 190 -20.02 -3.66 -8.53
C ILE A 190 -20.73 -2.34 -8.89
N SER A 191 -19.95 -1.29 -9.15
CA SER A 191 -20.50 0.05 -9.40
C SER A 191 -21.34 0.12 -10.67
N ASP A 192 -22.45 0.85 -10.60
CA ASP A 192 -23.32 1.18 -11.74
C ASP A 192 -22.82 2.41 -12.54
N ARG A 193 -21.79 3.09 -12.03
CA ARG A 193 -21.16 4.26 -12.65
C ARG A 193 -19.90 3.87 -13.41
N PRO A 194 -19.56 4.61 -14.48
CA PRO A 194 -18.26 4.43 -15.14
C PRO A 194 -17.11 4.55 -14.15
N GLN A 195 -16.14 3.66 -14.25
CA GLN A 195 -14.98 3.61 -13.37
C GLN A 195 -13.70 3.89 -14.14
N LEU A 196 -12.79 4.62 -13.50
CA LEU A 196 -11.40 4.65 -13.97
C LEU A 196 -10.79 3.26 -13.84
N PHE A 197 -10.00 2.88 -14.82
CA PHE A 197 -9.42 1.54 -14.84
C PHE A 197 -8.50 1.27 -13.64
N PHE A 198 -7.90 2.30 -13.06
CA PHE A 198 -7.12 2.22 -11.81
C PHE A 198 -7.92 1.67 -10.62
N ASN A 199 -9.23 1.90 -10.58
CA ASN A 199 -10.08 1.52 -9.44
C ASN A 199 -10.25 0.01 -9.28
N TYR A 200 -9.86 -0.79 -10.27
CA TYR A 200 -9.87 -2.26 -10.21
C TYR A 200 -8.65 -2.86 -9.53
N PHE A 201 -7.68 -2.05 -9.13
CA PHE A 201 -6.43 -2.50 -8.53
C PHE A 201 -6.34 -2.10 -7.05
N ARG A 202 -5.70 -2.97 -6.27
CA ARG A 202 -5.42 -2.76 -4.85
C ARG A 202 -3.93 -2.93 -4.58
N GLN A 203 -3.38 -2.09 -3.71
CA GLN A 203 -2.00 -2.20 -3.26
C GLN A 203 -1.83 -3.44 -2.39
N GLN A 204 -0.78 -4.19 -2.65
CA GLN A 204 -0.25 -5.17 -1.72
C GLN A 204 0.70 -4.50 -0.72
N PHE A 205 0.91 -5.14 0.42
CA PHE A 205 1.78 -4.64 1.49
C PHE A 205 2.34 -5.81 2.29
N ALA A 206 3.50 -5.61 2.92
CA ALA A 206 4.11 -6.66 3.73
C ALA A 206 3.37 -6.83 5.07
N GLN A 207 3.11 -8.08 5.43
CA GLN A 207 2.59 -8.50 6.74
C GLN A 207 3.45 -9.64 7.28
N VAL A 208 4.10 -9.46 8.42
CA VAL A 208 4.96 -10.44 9.11
C VAL A 208 6.27 -10.76 8.36
N THR A 209 6.20 -11.01 7.07
CA THR A 209 7.37 -11.29 6.20
C THR A 209 7.67 -10.10 5.30
N ASN A 210 8.89 -10.02 4.72
CA ASN A 210 9.33 -8.91 3.88
C ASN A 210 9.11 -7.56 4.57
N PRO A 211 9.95 -7.22 5.55
CA PRO A 211 9.72 -6.04 6.39
C PRO A 211 9.65 -4.77 5.55
N ALA A 212 8.60 -3.98 5.79
CA ALA A 212 8.47 -2.65 5.20
C ALA A 212 9.64 -1.75 5.65
N ILE A 213 9.96 -0.75 4.83
CA ILE A 213 10.95 0.27 5.19
C ILE A 213 10.25 1.26 6.11
N ASP A 214 10.84 1.51 7.28
CA ASP A 214 10.29 2.45 8.26
C ASP A 214 10.46 3.92 7.84
N PRO A 215 9.62 4.85 8.34
CA PRO A 215 9.67 6.26 7.96
C PRO A 215 10.99 6.97 8.24
N ILE A 216 11.80 6.49 9.18
CA ILE A 216 13.11 7.10 9.51
C ILE A 216 14.14 6.72 8.44
N ARG A 217 14.08 5.49 7.93
CA ARG A 217 15.00 4.99 6.90
C ARG A 217 14.58 5.38 5.48
N GLU A 218 13.32 5.73 5.25
CA GLU A 218 12.82 6.11 3.91
C GLU A 218 13.73 7.12 3.20
N GLU A 219 14.14 8.20 3.88
CA GLU A 219 14.97 9.24 3.26
C GLU A 219 16.39 8.77 2.93
N LEU A 220 16.95 7.85 3.75
CA LEU A 220 18.32 7.37 3.57
C LEU A 220 18.44 6.29 2.50
N VAL A 221 17.48 5.35 2.45
CA VAL A 221 17.63 4.13 1.64
C VAL A 221 16.78 4.13 0.38
N MET A 222 15.74 4.99 0.29
CA MET A 222 14.84 4.97 -0.85
C MET A 222 15.21 6.00 -1.91
N SER A 223 15.10 5.60 -3.17
CA SER A 223 15.37 6.47 -4.31
C SER A 223 14.28 6.36 -5.38
N LEU A 224 13.81 7.52 -5.84
CA LEU A 224 12.95 7.64 -7.01
C LEU A 224 13.74 8.01 -8.27
N THR A 225 15.07 8.06 -8.18
CA THR A 225 15.92 8.33 -9.35
C THR A 225 15.75 7.25 -10.39
N GLU A 226 15.52 7.67 -11.64
CA GLU A 226 15.36 6.78 -12.78
C GLU A 226 16.36 7.15 -13.88
N TYR A 227 16.82 6.15 -14.60
CA TYR A 227 17.65 6.31 -15.80
C TYR A 227 16.87 5.79 -16.99
N ILE A 228 16.53 6.69 -17.92
CA ILE A 228 15.72 6.36 -19.07
C ILE A 228 16.56 6.37 -20.36
N GLY A 229 16.30 5.40 -21.22
CA GLY A 229 17.00 5.19 -22.49
C GLY A 229 17.08 3.72 -22.86
N ALA A 230 17.91 3.40 -23.83
CA ALA A 230 18.21 2.02 -24.20
C ALA A 230 19.34 1.48 -23.32
N VAL A 231 19.14 0.33 -22.68
CA VAL A 231 20.20 -0.38 -21.97
C VAL A 231 21.23 -0.90 -23.00
N GLY A 232 22.52 -0.79 -22.67
CA GLY A 232 23.59 -1.32 -23.49
C GLY A 232 23.46 -2.84 -23.76
N THR A 233 24.10 -3.31 -24.79
CA THR A 233 23.95 -4.70 -25.26
C THR A 233 24.56 -5.75 -24.35
N ASN A 234 25.52 -5.38 -23.49
CA ASN A 234 26.20 -6.30 -22.58
C ASN A 234 26.35 -5.70 -21.18
N ILE A 235 25.45 -6.09 -20.28
CA ILE A 235 25.47 -5.67 -18.88
C ILE A 235 26.58 -6.30 -18.04
N LEU A 236 27.18 -7.40 -18.51
CA LEU A 236 28.25 -8.14 -17.81
C LEU A 236 29.63 -7.52 -18.05
N THR A 237 29.79 -6.73 -19.10
CA THR A 237 31.04 -6.05 -19.41
C THR A 237 30.89 -4.55 -19.14
N PRO A 238 31.61 -3.99 -18.16
CA PRO A 238 31.60 -2.56 -17.92
C PRO A 238 32.08 -1.78 -19.14
N ASP A 239 31.23 -0.86 -19.62
CA ASP A 239 31.49 -0.03 -20.81
C ASP A 239 30.87 1.37 -20.65
N ALA A 240 31.53 2.37 -21.22
CA ALA A 240 31.09 3.77 -21.16
C ALA A 240 29.70 4.00 -21.81
N SER A 241 29.33 3.19 -22.82
CA SER A 241 28.04 3.32 -23.51
C SER A 241 26.85 2.98 -22.63
N ASN A 242 27.05 2.15 -21.60
CA ASN A 242 25.99 1.79 -20.64
C ASN A 242 25.49 3.01 -19.85
N CYS A 243 26.29 4.09 -19.75
CA CYS A 243 25.89 5.34 -19.10
C CYS A 243 25.14 6.31 -20.02
N LYS A 244 24.93 5.99 -21.30
CA LYS A 244 24.25 6.85 -22.25
C LYS A 244 22.74 6.86 -22.00
N MET A 245 22.35 7.55 -20.93
CA MET A 245 20.96 7.65 -20.47
C MET A 245 20.62 9.04 -19.95
N VAL A 246 19.35 9.37 -19.93
CA VAL A 246 18.84 10.58 -19.25
C VAL A 246 18.52 10.21 -17.80
N ARG A 247 19.13 10.92 -16.87
CA ARG A 247 18.83 10.81 -15.45
C ARG A 247 17.66 11.70 -15.08
N LEU A 248 16.66 11.12 -14.45
CA LEU A 248 15.52 11.79 -13.85
C LEU A 248 15.63 11.69 -12.31
N PRO A 249 15.53 12.78 -11.55
CA PRO A 249 15.56 12.73 -10.08
C PRO A 249 14.31 12.06 -9.50
N GLN A 250 13.17 12.15 -10.21
CA GLN A 250 11.89 11.52 -9.89
C GLN A 250 11.13 11.19 -11.17
N PRO A 251 10.13 10.29 -11.14
CA PRO A 251 9.46 9.81 -12.34
C PRO A 251 8.40 10.78 -12.91
N VAL A 252 7.98 11.80 -12.16
CA VAL A 252 6.98 12.77 -12.62
C VAL A 252 7.66 13.90 -13.37
N LEU A 253 7.32 14.05 -14.64
CA LEU A 253 7.82 15.09 -15.54
C LEU A 253 6.84 16.27 -15.61
N THR A 254 7.36 17.49 -15.60
CA THR A 254 6.57 18.67 -15.96
C THR A 254 6.35 18.71 -17.47
N ASN A 255 5.37 19.51 -17.93
CA ASN A 255 5.15 19.72 -19.36
C ASN A 255 6.43 20.22 -20.08
N THR A 256 7.21 21.09 -19.42
CA THR A 256 8.49 21.59 -19.97
C THR A 256 9.53 20.46 -20.09
N GLN A 257 9.65 19.60 -19.08
CA GLN A 257 10.58 18.46 -19.12
C GLN A 257 10.20 17.45 -20.21
N LEU A 258 8.89 17.19 -20.36
CA LEU A 258 8.41 16.33 -21.44
C LEU A 258 8.69 16.94 -22.82
N ASP A 259 8.49 18.25 -23.00
CA ASP A 259 8.81 18.94 -24.25
C ASP A 259 10.31 18.83 -24.59
N ILE A 260 11.20 18.96 -23.60
CA ILE A 260 12.64 18.73 -23.78
C ILE A 260 12.90 17.32 -24.31
N LEU A 261 12.27 16.29 -23.75
CA LEU A 261 12.42 14.91 -24.20
C LEU A 261 11.83 14.67 -25.58
N CYS A 262 10.69 15.28 -25.91
CA CYS A 262 10.09 15.22 -27.25
C CYS A 262 11.03 15.76 -28.35
N ASN A 263 11.78 16.80 -28.00
CA ASN A 263 12.66 17.52 -28.95
C ASN A 263 14.14 17.20 -28.78
N ILE A 264 14.47 16.18 -27.97
CA ILE A 264 15.86 15.84 -27.66
C ILE A 264 16.63 15.41 -28.91
N ARG A 265 17.70 16.13 -29.23
CA ARG A 265 18.61 15.77 -30.32
C ARG A 265 20.03 15.49 -29.83
N TYR A 266 20.20 15.53 -28.52
CA TYR A 266 21.51 15.37 -27.90
C TYR A 266 21.95 13.90 -27.91
N LYS A 267 23.19 13.65 -28.26
CA LYS A 267 23.80 12.31 -28.30
C LYS A 267 23.03 11.24 -29.12
N GLY A 268 22.23 11.70 -30.11
CA GLY A 268 21.50 10.79 -31.00
C GLY A 268 20.29 10.09 -30.38
N PHE A 269 19.76 10.61 -29.29
CA PHE A 269 18.47 10.12 -28.74
C PHE A 269 17.33 10.41 -29.71
N LYS A 270 16.39 9.49 -29.82
CA LYS A 270 15.18 9.60 -30.63
C LYS A 270 13.94 9.41 -29.75
N THR A 271 12.94 10.23 -30.00
CA THR A 271 11.63 10.16 -29.32
C THR A 271 10.53 9.99 -30.36
N LYS A 272 9.54 9.19 -30.05
CA LYS A 272 8.30 9.03 -30.83
C LYS A 272 7.09 9.08 -29.91
N LYS A 273 6.11 9.91 -30.26
CA LYS A 273 4.84 10.04 -29.55
C LYS A 273 3.81 9.16 -30.23
N LEU A 274 3.15 8.29 -29.48
CA LEU A 274 2.11 7.39 -29.94
C LEU A 274 0.78 7.76 -29.25
N PRO A 275 -0.29 8.02 -30.03
CA PRO A 275 -1.60 8.32 -29.46
C PRO A 275 -2.20 7.05 -28.82
N ILE A 276 -2.74 7.16 -27.61
CA ILE A 276 -3.50 6.11 -26.94
C ILE A 276 -4.98 6.43 -27.03
N LEU A 277 -5.51 6.36 -28.23
CA LEU A 277 -6.89 6.71 -28.58
C LEU A 277 -7.55 5.57 -29.36
N PHE A 278 -8.87 5.45 -29.24
CA PHE A 278 -9.66 4.50 -30.02
C PHE A 278 -10.99 5.10 -30.46
N ASP A 279 -11.54 4.61 -31.58
CA ASP A 279 -12.86 5.01 -32.06
C ASP A 279 -13.95 4.50 -31.09
N ALA A 280 -14.54 5.43 -30.32
CA ALA A 280 -15.56 5.14 -29.32
C ALA A 280 -16.83 4.48 -29.90
N ASN A 281 -17.13 4.72 -31.18
CA ASN A 281 -18.33 4.15 -31.82
C ASN A 281 -18.16 2.67 -32.15
N ARG A 282 -16.93 2.18 -32.26
CA ARG A 282 -16.62 0.76 -32.52
C ARG A 282 -16.57 -0.08 -31.25
N GLY A 283 -16.71 0.53 -30.06
CA GLY A 283 -16.78 -0.15 -28.77
C GLY A 283 -15.58 -1.08 -28.53
N GLU A 284 -15.85 -2.32 -28.09
CA GLU A 284 -14.83 -3.34 -27.80
C GLU A 284 -13.87 -3.57 -28.99
N ASN A 285 -14.41 -3.73 -30.20
CA ASN A 285 -13.60 -3.96 -31.38
C ASN A 285 -12.67 -2.77 -31.70
N GLY A 286 -13.15 -1.54 -31.45
CA GLY A 286 -12.32 -0.35 -31.61
C GLY A 286 -11.16 -0.32 -30.62
N LEU A 287 -11.45 -0.60 -29.35
CA LEU A 287 -10.45 -0.65 -28.29
C LEU A 287 -9.40 -1.76 -28.55
N GLN A 288 -9.86 -2.98 -28.91
CA GLN A 288 -8.96 -4.08 -29.18
C GLN A 288 -8.02 -3.79 -30.35
N GLN A 289 -8.55 -3.29 -31.47
CA GLN A 289 -7.73 -2.96 -32.65
C GLN A 289 -6.74 -1.83 -32.36
N ALA A 290 -7.15 -0.84 -31.57
CA ALA A 290 -6.26 0.26 -31.18
C ALA A 290 -5.10 -0.24 -30.31
N LEU A 291 -5.35 -1.17 -29.35
CA LEU A 291 -4.30 -1.78 -28.54
C LEU A 291 -3.34 -2.64 -29.37
N GLU A 292 -3.85 -3.43 -30.33
CA GLU A 292 -3.02 -4.23 -31.23
C GLU A 292 -2.14 -3.36 -32.12
N TYR A 293 -2.71 -2.29 -32.67
CA TYR A 293 -1.98 -1.30 -33.46
C TYR A 293 -0.90 -0.60 -32.63
N LEU A 294 -1.25 -0.15 -31.40
CA LEU A 294 -0.32 0.52 -30.50
C LEU A 294 0.89 -0.37 -30.16
N CYS A 295 0.68 -1.64 -29.90
CA CYS A 295 1.76 -2.59 -29.62
C CYS A 295 2.70 -2.75 -30.83
N LYS A 296 2.14 -2.86 -32.04
CA LYS A 296 2.93 -2.97 -33.29
C LYS A 296 3.72 -1.70 -33.60
N GLU A 297 3.11 -0.53 -33.41
CA GLU A 297 3.79 0.76 -33.57
C GLU A 297 4.92 0.95 -32.56
N ALA A 298 4.73 0.49 -31.33
CA ALA A 298 5.79 0.50 -30.32
C ALA A 298 6.96 -0.41 -30.73
N GLU A 299 6.68 -1.60 -31.23
CA GLU A 299 7.69 -2.53 -31.75
C GLU A 299 8.48 -1.91 -32.92
N SER A 300 7.77 -1.39 -33.93
CA SER A 300 8.39 -0.68 -35.07
C SER A 300 9.27 0.48 -34.63
N SER A 301 8.80 1.24 -33.64
CA SER A 301 9.56 2.35 -33.08
C SER A 301 10.88 1.90 -32.44
N VAL A 302 10.89 0.76 -31.75
CA VAL A 302 12.13 0.18 -31.21
C VAL A 302 13.08 -0.22 -32.35
N ASP A 303 12.58 -0.83 -33.42
CA ASP A 303 13.38 -1.24 -34.58
C ASP A 303 13.97 -0.01 -35.33
N GLU A 304 13.30 1.15 -35.30
CA GLU A 304 13.80 2.43 -35.76
C GLU A 304 14.85 3.08 -34.84
N GLY A 305 15.14 2.46 -33.71
CA GLY A 305 16.09 2.93 -32.69
C GLY A 305 15.53 4.08 -31.82
N VAL A 306 14.24 4.12 -31.58
CA VAL A 306 13.60 5.08 -30.69
C VAL A 306 13.90 4.75 -29.23
N ASN A 307 14.49 5.69 -28.51
CA ASN A 307 14.87 5.54 -27.10
C ASN A 307 13.72 5.87 -26.14
N TYR A 308 12.80 6.76 -26.52
CA TYR A 308 11.68 7.24 -25.72
C TYR A 308 10.38 7.11 -26.49
N ILE A 309 9.51 6.22 -26.08
CA ILE A 309 8.14 6.10 -26.60
C ILE A 309 7.22 6.82 -25.62
N ILE A 310 6.52 7.85 -26.09
CA ILE A 310 5.57 8.62 -25.31
C ILE A 310 4.16 8.17 -25.67
N LEU A 311 3.46 7.55 -24.72
CA LEU A 311 2.05 7.16 -24.84
C LEU A 311 1.19 8.34 -24.38
N SER A 312 0.36 8.90 -25.27
CA SER A 312 -0.34 10.16 -25.00
C SER A 312 -1.82 10.11 -25.37
N ASP A 313 -2.66 10.57 -24.44
CA ASP A 313 -4.10 10.81 -24.68
C ASP A 313 -4.44 12.28 -24.92
N ARG A 314 -3.44 13.16 -25.11
CA ARG A 314 -3.65 14.60 -25.21
C ARG A 314 -4.56 15.01 -26.37
N ASP A 315 -4.53 14.26 -27.47
CA ASP A 315 -5.22 14.58 -28.70
C ASP A 315 -6.64 13.97 -28.78
N ILE A 316 -7.28 13.76 -27.63
CA ILE A 316 -8.67 13.30 -27.54
C ILE A 316 -9.60 14.28 -28.26
N ASP A 317 -10.51 13.77 -29.09
CA ASP A 317 -11.44 14.54 -29.91
C ASP A 317 -12.89 13.99 -29.81
N ASP A 318 -13.80 14.48 -30.67
CA ASP A 318 -15.21 14.12 -30.64
C ASP A 318 -15.52 12.68 -31.11
N HIS A 319 -14.57 12.00 -31.75
CA HIS A 319 -14.71 10.65 -32.29
C HIS A 319 -13.87 9.62 -31.55
N HIS A 320 -12.78 10.05 -30.97
CA HIS A 320 -11.79 9.18 -30.32
C HIS A 320 -11.79 9.36 -28.81
N ALA A 321 -12.12 8.31 -28.09
CA ALA A 321 -11.95 8.23 -26.64
C ALA A 321 -10.54 7.78 -26.27
N ALA A 322 -10.10 8.14 -25.08
CA ALA A 322 -8.82 7.66 -24.55
C ALA A 322 -8.88 6.15 -24.24
N ILE A 323 -7.86 5.42 -24.66
CA ILE A 323 -7.57 4.10 -24.09
C ILE A 323 -7.14 4.34 -22.65
N PRO A 324 -7.69 3.64 -21.64
CA PRO A 324 -7.22 3.77 -20.27
C PRO A 324 -5.69 3.65 -20.21
N SER A 325 -5.05 4.66 -19.66
CA SER A 325 -3.58 4.80 -19.74
C SER A 325 -2.83 3.61 -19.10
N LEU A 326 -3.38 3.04 -18.02
CA LEU A 326 -2.84 1.85 -17.39
C LEU A 326 -2.92 0.61 -18.30
N LEU A 327 -4.04 0.44 -19.01
CA LEU A 327 -4.20 -0.66 -19.97
C LEU A 327 -3.23 -0.49 -21.14
N ALA A 328 -3.09 0.74 -21.66
CA ALA A 328 -2.18 1.04 -22.78
C ALA A 328 -0.72 0.74 -22.42
N VAL A 329 -0.23 1.26 -21.27
CA VAL A 329 1.17 1.06 -20.86
C VAL A 329 1.47 -0.41 -20.55
N SER A 330 0.56 -1.11 -19.88
CA SER A 330 0.72 -2.52 -19.56
C SER A 330 0.73 -3.39 -20.82
N ALA A 331 -0.17 -3.15 -21.77
CA ALA A 331 -0.21 -3.85 -23.05
C ALA A 331 1.11 -3.69 -23.84
N VAL A 332 1.61 -2.46 -24.00
CA VAL A 332 2.87 -2.19 -24.68
C VAL A 332 4.06 -2.82 -23.94
N HIS A 333 4.09 -2.68 -22.61
CA HIS A 333 5.15 -3.23 -21.77
C HIS A 333 5.27 -4.76 -21.94
N HIS A 334 4.18 -5.49 -21.76
CA HIS A 334 4.17 -6.95 -21.85
C HIS A 334 4.37 -7.44 -23.28
N TYR A 335 3.83 -6.73 -24.27
CA TYR A 335 4.09 -7.04 -25.67
C TYR A 335 5.58 -6.91 -26.02
N LEU A 336 6.24 -5.80 -25.63
CA LEU A 336 7.67 -5.61 -25.87
C LEU A 336 8.54 -6.62 -25.11
N ILE A 337 8.10 -7.11 -23.96
CA ILE A 337 8.75 -8.23 -23.26
C ILE A 337 8.64 -9.51 -24.11
N SER A 338 7.44 -9.82 -24.62
CA SER A 338 7.19 -11.06 -25.37
C SER A 338 8.02 -11.14 -26.67
N VAL A 339 8.36 -9.98 -27.27
CA VAL A 339 9.22 -9.91 -28.46
C VAL A 339 10.69 -9.59 -28.15
N GLY A 340 11.08 -9.55 -26.85
CA GLY A 340 12.48 -9.37 -26.43
C GLY A 340 13.03 -7.95 -26.61
N LYS A 341 12.18 -6.93 -26.73
CA LYS A 341 12.58 -5.55 -27.06
C LYS A 341 12.41 -4.53 -25.92
N ARG A 342 11.82 -4.93 -24.77
CA ARG A 342 11.42 -3.98 -23.71
C ARG A 342 12.56 -3.12 -23.17
N VAL A 343 13.75 -3.65 -23.04
CA VAL A 343 14.91 -2.95 -22.44
C VAL A 343 15.56 -1.94 -23.39
N GLN A 344 15.16 -1.93 -24.65
CA GLN A 344 15.73 -1.04 -25.67
C GLN A 344 15.08 0.34 -25.73
N THR A 345 14.00 0.56 -24.99
CA THR A 345 13.26 1.83 -24.96
C THR A 345 12.69 2.12 -23.59
N ALA A 346 12.50 3.39 -23.28
CA ALA A 346 11.73 3.84 -22.12
C ALA A 346 10.29 4.18 -22.53
N LEU A 347 9.33 3.79 -21.70
CA LEU A 347 7.92 4.14 -21.88
C LEU A 347 7.57 5.33 -20.98
N ILE A 348 7.12 6.42 -21.59
CA ILE A 348 6.69 7.63 -20.89
C ILE A 348 5.18 7.77 -21.09
N VAL A 349 4.43 8.03 -20.03
CA VAL A 349 2.96 8.19 -20.13
C VAL A 349 2.60 9.65 -19.92
N GLU A 350 2.03 10.27 -20.95
CA GLU A 350 1.42 11.59 -20.91
C GLU A 350 -0.10 11.41 -20.88
N SER A 351 -0.71 11.56 -19.70
CA SER A 351 -2.14 11.25 -19.56
C SER A 351 -2.90 12.26 -18.71
N GLY A 352 -4.12 12.55 -19.17
CA GLY A 352 -5.10 13.33 -18.43
C GLY A 352 -5.72 12.60 -17.26
N GLU A 353 -5.61 11.27 -17.17
CA GLU A 353 -6.17 10.49 -16.05
C GLU A 353 -5.39 10.63 -14.75
N ILE A 354 -4.10 11.00 -14.81
CA ILE A 354 -3.19 11.00 -13.66
C ILE A 354 -3.49 12.19 -12.74
N ARG A 355 -3.95 11.93 -11.51
CA ARG A 355 -4.29 12.97 -10.54
C ARG A 355 -3.88 12.68 -9.11
N GLU A 356 -3.64 11.41 -8.77
CA GLU A 356 -3.30 10.98 -7.41
C GLU A 356 -2.16 9.96 -7.41
N THR A 357 -1.55 9.75 -6.26
CA THR A 357 -0.37 8.87 -6.08
C THR A 357 -0.61 7.46 -6.59
N MET A 358 -1.80 6.89 -6.37
CA MET A 358 -2.11 5.53 -6.81
C MET A 358 -2.04 5.36 -8.33
N HIS A 359 -2.48 6.38 -9.08
CA HIS A 359 -2.38 6.35 -10.55
C HIS A 359 -0.92 6.31 -10.98
N ALA A 360 -0.07 7.15 -10.37
CA ALA A 360 1.36 7.14 -10.64
C ALA A 360 2.00 5.78 -10.27
N ALA A 361 1.66 5.23 -9.11
CA ALA A 361 2.18 3.96 -8.63
C ALA A 361 1.84 2.80 -9.58
N LEU A 362 0.59 2.72 -10.04
CA LEU A 362 0.14 1.69 -10.98
C LEU A 362 0.84 1.80 -12.33
N LEU A 363 0.89 3.00 -12.91
CA LEU A 363 1.56 3.19 -14.21
C LEU A 363 3.04 2.78 -14.17
N LEU A 364 3.76 3.18 -13.11
CA LEU A 364 5.15 2.78 -12.89
C LEU A 364 5.28 1.27 -12.64
N GLY A 365 4.41 0.72 -11.79
CA GLY A 365 4.39 -0.71 -11.47
C GLY A 365 4.13 -1.60 -12.68
N TYR A 366 3.36 -1.12 -13.65
CA TYR A 366 3.05 -1.83 -14.90
C TYR A 366 3.86 -1.36 -16.12
N GLY A 367 5.00 -0.70 -15.90
CA GLY A 367 6.02 -0.56 -16.93
C GLY A 367 6.35 0.85 -17.39
N ALA A 368 5.68 1.90 -16.93
CA ALA A 368 6.10 3.27 -17.23
C ALA A 368 7.47 3.58 -16.60
N SER A 369 8.30 4.32 -17.33
CA SER A 369 9.57 4.84 -16.81
C SER A 369 9.42 6.27 -16.27
N ALA A 370 8.48 7.03 -16.81
CA ALA A 370 8.17 8.38 -16.37
C ALA A 370 6.72 8.75 -16.74
N LEU A 371 6.18 9.78 -16.09
CA LEU A 371 4.79 10.19 -16.16
C LEU A 371 4.69 11.71 -16.34
N CYS A 372 3.71 12.18 -17.13
CA CYS A 372 3.36 13.59 -17.23
C CYS A 372 1.86 13.77 -16.99
N PRO A 373 1.43 14.22 -15.81
CA PRO A 373 0.04 14.48 -15.46
C PRO A 373 -0.43 15.84 -16.00
N TYR A 374 -0.44 16.00 -17.31
CA TYR A 374 -0.63 17.31 -17.97
C TYR A 374 -1.96 17.99 -17.63
N MET A 375 -3.01 17.20 -17.38
CA MET A 375 -4.31 17.75 -17.02
C MET A 375 -4.31 18.31 -15.60
N THR A 376 -3.63 17.63 -14.67
CA THR A 376 -3.45 18.15 -13.30
C THR A 376 -2.65 19.47 -13.32
N PHE A 377 -1.62 19.57 -14.15
CA PHE A 377 -0.89 20.84 -14.31
C PHE A 377 -1.76 21.94 -14.90
N ALA A 378 -2.65 21.62 -15.84
CA ALA A 378 -3.62 22.57 -16.36
C ALA A 378 -4.63 23.04 -15.30
N ILE A 379 -5.09 22.13 -14.41
CA ILE A 379 -5.93 22.48 -13.27
C ILE A 379 -5.20 23.44 -12.32
N LEU A 380 -3.93 23.15 -12.00
CA LEU A 380 -3.14 24.02 -11.11
C LEU A 380 -2.97 25.42 -11.69
N ASP A 381 -2.69 25.53 -12.98
CA ASP A 381 -2.56 26.80 -13.69
C ASP A 381 -3.88 27.61 -13.65
N ASP A 382 -5.01 26.95 -13.92
CA ASP A 382 -6.34 27.55 -13.86
C ASP A 382 -6.71 28.03 -12.43
N LEU A 383 -6.43 27.20 -11.41
CA LEU A 383 -6.72 27.53 -10.02
C LEU A 383 -5.86 28.69 -9.51
N VAL A 384 -4.62 28.78 -9.90
CA VAL A 384 -3.73 29.93 -9.59
C VAL A 384 -4.23 31.18 -10.27
N LYS A 385 -4.55 31.11 -11.57
CA LYS A 385 -5.11 32.25 -12.35
C LYS A 385 -6.44 32.75 -11.75
N LYS A 386 -7.26 31.84 -11.21
CA LYS A 386 -8.53 32.18 -10.54
C LYS A 386 -8.36 32.63 -9.07
N GLY A 387 -7.13 32.64 -8.55
CA GLY A 387 -6.84 33.00 -7.16
C GLY A 387 -7.34 32.01 -6.11
N LYS A 388 -7.66 30.79 -6.50
CA LYS A 388 -8.07 29.70 -5.57
C LYS A 388 -6.87 29.07 -4.88
N ILE A 389 -5.70 29.07 -5.51
CA ILE A 389 -4.40 28.72 -4.93
C ILE A 389 -3.62 30.02 -4.84
N GLN A 390 -3.09 30.35 -3.64
CA GLN A 390 -2.38 31.59 -3.36
C GLN A 390 -0.90 31.55 -3.78
N GLU A 391 -0.35 30.35 -3.86
CA GLU A 391 1.03 30.12 -4.28
C GLU A 391 1.20 30.39 -5.78
N GLU A 392 2.39 30.77 -6.19
CA GLU A 392 2.75 30.82 -7.61
C GLU A 392 2.66 29.43 -8.24
N TYR A 393 2.31 29.37 -9.54
CA TYR A 393 2.19 28.12 -10.27
C TYR A 393 3.40 27.19 -10.08
N SER A 394 4.62 27.74 -10.19
CA SER A 394 5.86 26.95 -10.04
C SER A 394 6.01 26.28 -8.66
N THR A 395 5.45 26.91 -7.62
CA THR A 395 5.44 26.38 -6.26
C THR A 395 4.36 25.31 -6.14
N ALA A 396 3.16 25.57 -6.65
CA ALA A 396 2.06 24.60 -6.65
C ALA A 396 2.43 23.31 -7.43
N GLU A 397 3.05 23.46 -8.62
CA GLU A 397 3.57 22.34 -9.40
C GLU A 397 4.61 21.51 -8.63
N LYS A 398 5.61 22.16 -8.03
CA LYS A 398 6.63 21.49 -7.22
C LYS A 398 6.04 20.79 -5.99
N ASN A 399 5.09 21.42 -5.32
CA ASN A 399 4.41 20.84 -4.17
C ASN A 399 3.62 19.58 -4.56
N TYR A 400 2.87 19.64 -5.67
CA TYR A 400 2.14 18.48 -6.19
C TYR A 400 3.09 17.33 -6.51
N ILE A 401 4.18 17.58 -7.25
CA ILE A 401 5.18 16.56 -7.56
C ILE A 401 5.77 15.98 -6.28
N LYS A 402 6.14 16.82 -5.32
CA LYS A 402 6.67 16.38 -4.02
C LYS A 402 5.66 15.54 -3.22
N ALA A 403 4.37 15.84 -3.33
CA ALA A 403 3.32 15.03 -2.70
C ALA A 403 3.24 13.64 -3.35
N VAL A 404 3.27 13.56 -4.69
CA VAL A 404 3.32 12.28 -5.42
C VAL A 404 4.57 11.49 -5.05
N ASP A 405 5.74 12.13 -5.01
CA ASP A 405 7.02 11.47 -4.67
C ASP A 405 6.99 10.86 -3.27
N LYS A 406 6.48 11.61 -2.28
CA LYS A 406 6.31 11.09 -0.91
C LYS A 406 5.34 9.90 -0.88
N GLY A 407 4.23 10.02 -1.59
CA GLY A 407 3.25 8.95 -1.67
C GLY A 407 3.79 7.70 -2.36
N LEU A 408 4.57 7.84 -3.44
CA LEU A 408 5.25 6.73 -4.12
C LEU A 408 6.23 6.02 -3.19
N LYS A 409 7.09 6.78 -2.49
CA LYS A 409 7.99 6.19 -1.47
C LYS A 409 7.19 5.42 -0.43
N LYS A 410 6.05 5.97 0.02
CA LYS A 410 5.20 5.30 1.00
C LYS A 410 4.61 3.99 0.48
N ILE A 411 4.14 3.95 -0.76
CA ILE A 411 3.63 2.72 -1.39
C ILE A 411 4.74 1.69 -1.54
N MET A 412 5.93 2.10 -2.02
CA MET A 412 7.08 1.22 -2.16
C MET A 412 7.58 0.69 -0.81
N SER A 413 7.60 1.55 0.22
CA SER A 413 8.06 1.18 1.56
C SER A 413 7.21 0.11 2.21
N LYS A 414 5.89 0.06 1.91
CA LYS A 414 4.97 -0.99 2.40
C LYS A 414 5.38 -2.39 1.96
N MET A 415 6.05 -2.51 0.81
CA MET A 415 6.56 -3.77 0.26
C MET A 415 8.05 -3.98 0.53
N GLY A 416 8.70 -3.05 1.21
CA GLY A 416 10.15 -3.11 1.45
C GLY A 416 11.01 -2.83 0.21
N ILE A 417 10.44 -2.22 -0.83
CA ILE A 417 11.13 -1.90 -2.08
C ILE A 417 11.79 -0.53 -2.00
N SER A 418 13.11 -0.46 -2.20
CA SER A 418 13.89 0.75 -1.97
C SER A 418 14.06 1.64 -3.21
N THR A 419 13.94 1.11 -4.42
CA THR A 419 14.16 1.88 -5.64
C THR A 419 13.00 1.76 -6.62
N ILE A 420 12.77 2.83 -7.40
CA ILE A 420 11.72 2.82 -8.44
C ILE A 420 12.01 1.77 -9.52
N ARG A 421 13.28 1.46 -9.74
CA ARG A 421 13.67 0.44 -10.69
C ARG A 421 13.24 -0.96 -10.26
N SER A 422 13.42 -1.30 -8.97
CA SER A 422 12.93 -2.56 -8.39
C SER A 422 11.39 -2.62 -8.37
N TYR A 423 10.74 -1.45 -8.27
CA TYR A 423 9.28 -1.34 -8.24
C TYR A 423 8.64 -1.62 -9.61
N ARG A 424 9.30 -1.23 -10.70
CA ARG A 424 8.79 -1.41 -12.06
C ARG A 424 8.71 -2.89 -12.44
N GLY A 425 7.51 -3.36 -12.76
CA GLY A 425 7.26 -4.77 -13.08
C GLY A 425 7.23 -5.71 -11.88
N ALA A 426 7.28 -5.20 -10.65
CA ALA A 426 7.23 -6.00 -9.42
C ALA A 426 5.86 -6.65 -9.18
N LYS A 427 4.80 -6.20 -9.87
CA LYS A 427 3.43 -6.75 -9.79
C LYS A 427 2.90 -6.81 -8.35
N ILE A 428 3.08 -5.75 -7.61
CA ILE A 428 2.68 -5.62 -6.20
C ILE A 428 1.26 -5.05 -6.04
N PHE A 429 0.42 -5.37 -6.97
CA PHE A 429 -1.00 -5.03 -6.96
C PHE A 429 -1.84 -6.29 -7.13
N GLU A 430 -3.03 -6.25 -6.60
CA GLU A 430 -4.06 -7.24 -6.82
C GLU A 430 -5.18 -6.61 -7.64
N SER A 431 -5.62 -7.29 -8.68
CA SER A 431 -6.78 -6.89 -9.46
C SER A 431 -8.06 -7.53 -8.91
N ILE A 432 -9.15 -6.76 -8.86
CA ILE A 432 -10.45 -7.23 -8.39
C ILE A 432 -11.51 -6.97 -9.44
N GLY A 433 -12.12 -8.04 -9.94
CA GLY A 433 -13.23 -7.95 -10.88
C GLY A 433 -12.80 -7.74 -12.33
N LEU A 434 -11.58 -8.13 -12.69
CA LEU A 434 -11.11 -8.20 -14.08
C LEU A 434 -11.13 -9.65 -14.57
N SER A 435 -11.47 -9.86 -15.84
CA SER A 435 -11.48 -11.20 -16.43
C SER A 435 -10.07 -11.76 -16.59
N GLU A 436 -9.91 -13.06 -16.44
CA GLU A 436 -8.63 -13.74 -16.59
C GLU A 436 -8.05 -13.55 -18.00
N ASP A 437 -8.89 -13.54 -19.03
CA ASP A 437 -8.46 -13.33 -20.42
C ASP A 437 -7.84 -11.95 -20.62
N LEU A 438 -8.47 -10.89 -20.08
CA LEU A 438 -7.92 -9.52 -20.10
C LEU A 438 -6.55 -9.46 -19.42
N LEU A 439 -6.46 -10.04 -18.21
CA LEU A 439 -5.22 -10.02 -17.43
C LEU A 439 -4.10 -10.78 -18.11
N ARG A 440 -4.37 -11.98 -18.59
CA ARG A 440 -3.39 -12.81 -19.32
C ARG A 440 -2.88 -12.10 -20.57
N ARG A 441 -3.76 -11.44 -21.30
CA ARG A 441 -3.42 -10.79 -22.58
C ARG A 441 -2.61 -9.51 -22.40
N TYR A 442 -2.95 -8.67 -21.41
CA TYR A 442 -2.38 -7.33 -21.29
C TYR A 442 -1.57 -7.08 -20.02
N PHE A 443 -1.67 -7.97 -19.01
CA PHE A 443 -0.96 -7.85 -17.72
C PHE A 443 -0.04 -9.04 -17.43
N GLY A 444 0.11 -9.95 -18.37
CA GLY A 444 1.00 -11.12 -18.29
C GLY A 444 0.43 -12.19 -17.35
N THR A 445 1.12 -12.48 -16.24
CA THR A 445 0.74 -13.53 -15.29
C THR A 445 -0.08 -13.01 -14.10
N GLU A 446 -0.65 -11.81 -14.20
CA GLU A 446 -1.53 -11.26 -13.17
C GLU A 446 -2.76 -12.17 -12.98
N VAL A 447 -3.17 -12.32 -11.73
CA VAL A 447 -4.34 -13.13 -11.38
C VAL A 447 -5.34 -12.25 -10.64
N SER A 448 -6.63 -12.38 -10.99
CA SER A 448 -7.71 -11.79 -10.22
C SER A 448 -8.36 -12.86 -9.36
N THR A 449 -8.44 -12.64 -8.07
CA THR A 449 -9.12 -13.55 -7.14
C THR A 449 -10.62 -13.64 -7.46
N ILE A 450 -11.20 -12.55 -7.95
CA ILE A 450 -12.56 -12.51 -8.46
C ILE A 450 -12.52 -12.02 -9.91
N GLY A 451 -12.95 -12.85 -10.84
CA GLY A 451 -13.15 -12.48 -12.23
C GLY A 451 -14.24 -11.41 -12.39
N GLY A 452 -14.40 -10.91 -13.60
CA GLY A 452 -15.41 -9.88 -13.86
C GLY A 452 -15.39 -9.35 -15.29
N ILE A 453 -15.17 -8.04 -15.41
CA ILE A 453 -15.27 -7.32 -16.68
C ILE A 453 -14.11 -7.61 -17.64
N GLY A 454 -14.41 -7.49 -18.93
CA GLY A 454 -13.44 -7.56 -20.01
C GLY A 454 -13.34 -6.24 -20.79
N LEU A 455 -12.73 -6.31 -21.99
CA LEU A 455 -12.56 -5.14 -22.85
C LEU A 455 -13.89 -4.46 -23.22
N LYS A 456 -14.99 -5.23 -23.30
CA LYS A 456 -16.32 -4.72 -23.64
C LYS A 456 -16.80 -3.69 -22.63
N GLU A 457 -16.72 -4.01 -21.34
CA GLU A 457 -17.14 -3.12 -20.26
C GLU A 457 -16.20 -1.92 -20.13
N ILE A 458 -14.90 -2.12 -20.28
CA ILE A 458 -13.91 -1.03 -20.29
C ILE A 458 -14.17 -0.04 -21.42
N ALA A 459 -14.40 -0.54 -22.64
CA ALA A 459 -14.73 0.29 -23.78
C ALA A 459 -16.06 1.05 -23.58
N ARG A 460 -17.06 0.37 -22.97
CA ARG A 460 -18.33 1.00 -22.61
C ARG A 460 -18.16 2.14 -21.62
N ASP A 461 -17.38 1.94 -20.57
CA ASP A 461 -17.16 2.95 -19.53
C ASP A 461 -16.34 4.15 -20.06
N ALA A 462 -15.30 3.91 -20.86
CA ALA A 462 -14.58 4.97 -21.57
C ALA A 462 -15.50 5.76 -22.51
N LYS A 463 -16.35 5.07 -23.27
CA LYS A 463 -17.37 5.70 -24.13
C LYS A 463 -18.38 6.53 -23.34
N ARG A 464 -18.88 6.03 -22.21
CA ARG A 464 -19.83 6.77 -21.35
C ARG A 464 -19.22 8.07 -20.80
N MET A 465 -17.95 8.04 -20.37
CA MET A 465 -17.24 9.25 -19.93
C MET A 465 -17.06 10.23 -21.10
N HIS A 466 -16.67 9.74 -22.26
CA HIS A 466 -16.52 10.52 -23.46
C HIS A 466 -17.83 11.20 -23.90
N GLU A 467 -18.95 10.46 -23.93
CA GLU A 467 -20.28 10.99 -24.26
C GLU A 467 -20.80 11.98 -23.20
N ALA A 468 -20.47 11.77 -21.92
CA ALA A 468 -20.79 12.71 -20.85
C ALA A 468 -20.12 14.06 -21.08
N ALA A 469 -18.88 14.09 -21.52
CA ALA A 469 -18.13 15.29 -21.86
C ALA A 469 -18.74 16.09 -23.03
N MET A 470 -19.49 15.42 -23.93
CA MET A 470 -20.22 16.09 -25.01
C MET A 470 -21.46 16.81 -24.51
N LYS A 471 -22.05 16.37 -23.39
CA LYS A 471 -23.34 16.85 -22.87
C LYS A 471 -23.17 17.79 -21.68
N GLN A 472 -22.04 17.78 -21.02
CA GLN A 472 -21.79 18.47 -19.75
C GLN A 472 -20.46 19.20 -19.76
N SER A 473 -20.48 20.47 -19.40
CA SER A 473 -19.30 21.34 -19.34
C SER A 473 -19.00 21.85 -17.91
N PHE A 474 -19.49 21.13 -16.89
CA PHE A 474 -19.22 21.47 -15.49
C PHE A 474 -18.93 20.20 -14.68
N LEU A 475 -18.09 20.32 -13.66
CA LEU A 475 -17.75 19.23 -12.77
C LEU A 475 -18.83 19.05 -11.70
N GLN A 476 -19.26 17.81 -11.54
CA GLN A 476 -20.19 17.45 -10.47
C GLN A 476 -19.41 16.99 -9.23
N ASN A 477 -19.99 17.26 -8.05
CA ASN A 477 -19.58 16.58 -6.84
C ASN A 477 -20.26 15.20 -6.83
N GLN A 478 -19.48 14.15 -7.09
CA GLN A 478 -20.00 12.79 -7.20
C GLN A 478 -20.27 12.12 -5.86
N GLY A 479 -19.81 12.71 -4.75
CA GLY A 479 -19.99 12.14 -3.42
C GLY A 479 -19.08 10.97 -3.11
N GLN A 480 -17.86 10.93 -3.65
CA GLN A 480 -16.94 9.82 -3.42
C GLN A 480 -16.34 9.82 -2.00
N PHE A 481 -16.05 11.00 -1.47
CA PHE A 481 -15.46 11.16 -0.13
C PHE A 481 -16.51 11.29 0.98
N SER A 482 -17.71 11.70 0.64
CA SER A 482 -18.84 11.82 1.57
C SER A 482 -20.15 11.70 0.81
N TRP A 483 -21.14 11.08 1.44
CA TRP A 483 -22.44 10.88 0.81
C TRP A 483 -23.04 12.18 0.25
N ARG A 484 -23.60 12.09 -0.94
CA ARG A 484 -24.38 13.14 -1.60
C ARG A 484 -25.66 12.53 -2.17
N LYS A 485 -26.72 13.34 -2.17
CA LYS A 485 -27.95 12.98 -2.87
C LYS A 485 -27.64 12.82 -4.37
N ASP A 486 -28.11 11.73 -4.96
CA ASP A 486 -27.87 11.37 -6.36
C ASP A 486 -26.39 11.12 -6.73
N GLY A 487 -25.52 11.00 -5.70
CA GLY A 487 -24.12 10.68 -5.81
C GLY A 487 -23.81 9.19 -5.85
N ILE A 488 -22.55 8.85 -5.58
CA ILE A 488 -22.07 7.46 -5.39
C ILE A 488 -22.77 6.86 -4.17
N LEU A 489 -23.10 5.58 -4.25
CA LEU A 489 -23.70 4.86 -3.13
C LEU A 489 -22.73 4.76 -1.95
N HIS A 490 -23.26 4.93 -0.74
CA HIS A 490 -22.55 4.67 0.50
C HIS A 490 -23.34 3.67 1.36
N ALA A 491 -22.61 2.79 2.00
CA ALA A 491 -23.21 1.83 2.94
C ALA A 491 -23.82 2.53 4.18
N TRP A 492 -23.27 3.70 4.52
CA TRP A 492 -23.78 4.61 5.53
C TRP A 492 -24.24 5.91 4.88
N ASN A 493 -25.54 6.14 4.90
CA ASN A 493 -26.19 7.35 4.41
C ASN A 493 -27.08 7.95 5.51
N PRO A 494 -27.58 9.18 5.36
CA PRO A 494 -28.38 9.84 6.39
C PRO A 494 -29.59 9.03 6.88
N GLU A 495 -30.25 8.29 5.98
CA GLU A 495 -31.41 7.50 6.33
C GLU A 495 -31.04 6.27 7.18
N THR A 496 -30.00 5.52 6.79
CA THR A 496 -29.54 4.34 7.55
C THR A 496 -28.96 4.74 8.91
N ILE A 497 -28.28 5.87 9.00
CA ILE A 497 -27.74 6.42 10.26
C ILE A 497 -28.87 6.85 11.18
N ALA A 498 -29.79 7.69 10.69
CA ALA A 498 -30.89 8.22 11.52
C ALA A 498 -31.83 7.12 12.00
N SER A 499 -32.15 6.14 11.15
CA SER A 499 -33.03 5.02 11.52
C SER A 499 -32.42 4.14 12.60
N LEU A 500 -31.10 3.85 12.55
CA LEU A 500 -30.41 3.08 13.57
C LEU A 500 -30.36 3.84 14.90
N GLN A 501 -30.00 5.12 14.86
CA GLN A 501 -29.95 5.95 16.06
C GLN A 501 -31.33 6.09 16.72
N LEU A 502 -32.39 6.25 15.91
CA LEU A 502 -33.76 6.29 16.42
C LEU A 502 -34.17 4.97 17.06
N ALA A 503 -33.88 3.83 16.42
CA ALA A 503 -34.16 2.50 16.97
C ALA A 503 -33.49 2.30 18.33
N THR A 504 -32.22 2.74 18.44
CA THR A 504 -31.43 2.62 19.69
C THR A 504 -31.97 3.54 20.79
N ARG A 505 -32.20 4.82 20.49
CA ARG A 505 -32.71 5.80 21.48
C ARG A 505 -34.08 5.45 22.02
N LEU A 506 -34.94 4.84 21.21
CA LEU A 506 -36.27 4.39 21.62
C LEU A 506 -36.26 2.98 22.25
N GLY A 507 -35.13 2.26 22.24
CA GLY A 507 -35.09 0.87 22.65
C GLY A 507 -36.05 -0.02 21.82
N SER A 508 -36.33 0.35 20.57
CA SER A 508 -37.40 -0.28 19.78
C SER A 508 -36.88 -1.36 18.85
N TYR A 509 -37.10 -2.61 19.24
CA TYR A 509 -36.77 -3.77 18.38
C TYR A 509 -37.49 -3.72 17.03
N LYS A 510 -38.75 -3.25 16.99
CA LYS A 510 -39.47 -3.07 15.73
C LYS A 510 -38.72 -2.11 14.80
N LYS A 511 -38.26 -0.96 15.28
CA LYS A 511 -37.46 0.01 14.51
C LYS A 511 -36.13 -0.58 14.08
N PHE A 512 -35.48 -1.36 14.90
CA PHE A 512 -34.26 -2.07 14.53
C PHE A 512 -34.52 -3.07 13.40
N LYS A 513 -35.62 -3.81 13.40
CA LYS A 513 -35.98 -4.72 12.32
C LYS A 513 -36.30 -3.97 11.00
N GLU A 514 -36.93 -2.80 11.09
CA GLU A 514 -37.16 -1.93 9.95
C GLU A 514 -35.83 -1.46 9.33
N TRP A 515 -34.91 -1.02 10.18
CA TRP A 515 -33.55 -0.64 9.77
C TRP A 515 -32.77 -1.81 9.15
N SER A 516 -32.76 -2.98 9.81
CA SER A 516 -32.09 -4.16 9.28
C SER A 516 -32.63 -4.57 7.90
N ALA A 517 -33.96 -4.53 7.73
CA ALA A 517 -34.59 -4.82 6.45
C ALA A 517 -34.21 -3.80 5.35
N MET A 518 -34.06 -2.52 5.72
CA MET A 518 -33.59 -1.46 4.81
C MET A 518 -32.15 -1.74 4.33
N VAL A 519 -31.26 -2.13 5.25
CA VAL A 519 -29.86 -2.46 4.95
C VAL A 519 -29.74 -3.72 4.09
N ASP A 520 -30.51 -4.78 4.41
CA ASP A 520 -30.42 -6.08 3.76
C ASP A 520 -31.10 -6.14 2.38
N LYS A 521 -32.14 -5.33 2.15
CA LYS A 521 -32.96 -5.33 0.93
C LYS A 521 -32.67 -4.16 -0.02
N LYS A 522 -31.50 -3.56 0.09
CA LYS A 522 -31.11 -2.48 -0.83
C LYS A 522 -31.14 -2.93 -2.29
N ALA A 523 -31.55 -2.03 -3.16
CA ALA A 523 -31.69 -2.31 -4.60
C ALA A 523 -30.34 -2.55 -5.28
N ASN A 524 -29.30 -1.81 -4.82
CA ASN A 524 -27.98 -1.88 -5.40
C ASN A 524 -26.97 -2.42 -4.38
N PRO A 525 -26.25 -3.49 -4.70
CA PRO A 525 -25.23 -4.07 -3.84
C PRO A 525 -24.04 -3.11 -3.70
N ILE A 526 -23.37 -3.18 -2.55
CA ILE A 526 -22.15 -2.41 -2.25
C ILE A 526 -20.99 -3.35 -1.96
N PHE A 527 -21.22 -4.42 -1.20
CA PHE A 527 -20.24 -5.41 -0.79
C PHE A 527 -20.45 -6.74 -1.52
N ILE A 528 -19.41 -7.56 -1.57
CA ILE A 528 -19.47 -8.90 -2.16
C ILE A 528 -20.56 -9.74 -1.49
N ARG A 529 -20.68 -9.66 -0.17
CA ARG A 529 -21.69 -10.38 0.60
C ARG A 529 -23.14 -9.99 0.27
N ASP A 530 -23.36 -8.83 -0.36
CA ASP A 530 -24.70 -8.43 -0.79
C ASP A 530 -25.24 -9.34 -1.89
N PHE A 531 -24.37 -10.00 -2.67
CA PHE A 531 -24.72 -10.99 -3.68
C PHE A 531 -24.89 -12.40 -3.12
N LEU A 532 -24.45 -12.63 -1.88
CA LEU A 532 -24.46 -13.93 -1.27
C LEU A 532 -25.75 -14.14 -0.47
N GLY A 533 -26.14 -15.40 -0.36
CA GLY A 533 -27.23 -15.87 0.44
C GLY A 533 -27.00 -17.33 0.83
N TRP A 534 -27.97 -17.93 1.46
CA TRP A 534 -27.90 -19.33 1.88
C TRP A 534 -29.11 -20.11 1.37
N ARG A 535 -28.92 -21.40 1.20
CA ARG A 535 -30.00 -22.36 0.92
C ARG A 535 -30.66 -22.74 2.24
N LYS A 536 -31.98 -22.80 2.26
CA LYS A 536 -32.70 -23.33 3.41
C LYS A 536 -32.38 -24.83 3.57
N ALA A 537 -32.15 -25.24 4.81
CA ALA A 537 -32.00 -26.66 5.13
C ALA A 537 -33.28 -27.43 4.80
N ALA A 538 -33.15 -28.66 4.36
CA ALA A 538 -34.28 -29.53 4.10
C ALA A 538 -35.10 -29.85 5.38
N LYS A 539 -34.39 -29.92 6.52
CA LYS A 539 -34.98 -30.12 7.85
C LYS A 539 -34.60 -28.96 8.73
N GLN A 540 -35.55 -28.37 9.39
CA GLN A 540 -35.34 -27.32 10.37
C GLN A 540 -34.73 -27.92 11.64
N THR A 541 -33.66 -27.31 12.16
CA THR A 541 -33.09 -27.66 13.47
C THR A 541 -34.04 -27.21 14.56
N PRO A 542 -34.37 -28.08 15.53
CA PRO A 542 -35.17 -27.72 16.71
C PRO A 542 -34.50 -26.57 17.47
N LEU A 543 -35.32 -25.68 18.09
CA LEU A 543 -34.80 -24.48 18.75
C LEU A 543 -33.91 -24.80 19.96
N ASP A 544 -34.17 -25.89 20.64
CA ASP A 544 -33.40 -26.40 21.76
C ASP A 544 -32.02 -26.98 21.38
N GLU A 545 -31.85 -27.29 20.11
CA GLU A 545 -30.56 -27.71 19.55
C GLU A 545 -29.75 -26.53 19.02
N VAL A 546 -30.33 -25.31 18.96
CA VAL A 546 -29.65 -24.08 18.50
C VAL A 546 -28.90 -23.46 19.67
N GLU A 547 -27.71 -22.96 19.42
CA GLU A 547 -26.90 -22.22 20.40
C GLU A 547 -27.71 -21.09 21.06
N PRO A 548 -27.74 -21.00 22.42
CA PRO A 548 -28.48 -19.96 23.11
C PRO A 548 -27.93 -18.54 22.86
N VAL A 549 -28.82 -17.56 22.96
CA VAL A 549 -28.49 -16.15 22.66
C VAL A 549 -27.29 -15.63 23.48
N GLU A 550 -27.23 -16.04 24.76
CA GLU A 550 -26.15 -15.66 25.68
C GLU A 550 -24.78 -16.20 25.24
N SER A 551 -24.76 -17.34 24.55
CA SER A 551 -23.54 -17.88 23.94
C SER A 551 -23.24 -17.18 22.63
N ILE A 552 -24.23 -17.00 21.75
CA ILE A 552 -24.06 -16.32 20.45
C ILE A 552 -23.50 -14.90 20.65
N VAL A 553 -23.98 -14.16 21.65
CA VAL A 553 -23.53 -12.78 21.93
C VAL A 553 -22.01 -12.72 22.21
N ARG A 554 -21.43 -13.78 22.80
CA ARG A 554 -19.99 -13.83 23.09
C ARG A 554 -19.09 -13.85 21.87
N HIS A 555 -19.64 -14.19 20.70
CA HIS A 555 -18.93 -14.11 19.42
C HIS A 555 -18.85 -12.70 18.85
N PHE A 556 -19.56 -11.72 19.41
CA PHE A 556 -19.59 -10.34 18.99
C PHE A 556 -18.66 -9.47 19.82
N VAL A 557 -17.71 -8.81 19.18
CA VAL A 557 -16.71 -7.98 19.84
C VAL A 557 -16.63 -6.59 19.20
N THR A 558 -16.07 -5.61 19.90
CA THR A 558 -15.77 -4.34 19.24
C THR A 558 -14.47 -4.40 18.48
N GLY A 559 -14.39 -3.66 17.37
CA GLY A 559 -13.13 -3.42 16.69
C GLY A 559 -12.16 -2.64 17.58
N ALA A 560 -10.87 -2.74 17.26
CA ALA A 560 -9.81 -2.00 17.94
C ALA A 560 -9.93 -0.51 17.64
N MET A 561 -10.35 0.29 18.60
CA MET A 561 -10.54 1.73 18.49
C MET A 561 -9.82 2.41 19.65
N SER A 562 -8.68 3.05 19.36
CA SER A 562 -7.78 3.57 20.39
C SER A 562 -8.31 4.80 21.12
N PHE A 563 -8.04 4.89 22.41
CA PHE A 563 -8.16 6.13 23.16
C PHE A 563 -7.19 7.18 22.58
N GLY A 564 -7.73 8.35 22.28
CA GLY A 564 -7.03 9.39 21.52
C GLY A 564 -7.54 9.51 20.07
N ALA A 565 -7.90 8.41 19.41
CA ALA A 565 -8.74 8.44 18.23
C ALA A 565 -10.22 8.68 18.60
N LEU A 566 -10.69 8.03 19.68
CA LEU A 566 -11.97 8.26 20.32
C LEU A 566 -11.80 9.15 21.57
N SER A 567 -12.90 9.79 22.00
CA SER A 567 -13.01 10.42 23.31
C SER A 567 -13.00 9.38 24.42
N ILE A 568 -12.70 9.78 25.63
CA ILE A 568 -12.69 8.89 26.80
C ILE A 568 -14.07 8.28 27.05
N GLU A 569 -15.13 9.11 26.92
CA GLU A 569 -16.51 8.70 27.14
C GLU A 569 -16.95 7.63 26.12
N ALA A 570 -16.61 7.80 24.87
CA ALA A 570 -16.90 6.82 23.83
C ALA A 570 -16.16 5.50 24.08
N HIS A 571 -14.89 5.58 24.47
CA HIS A 571 -14.05 4.40 24.73
C HIS A 571 -14.55 3.62 25.96
N GLU A 572 -14.92 4.31 27.04
CA GLU A 572 -15.49 3.70 28.26
C GLU A 572 -16.89 3.13 28.03
N ALA A 573 -17.76 3.86 27.31
CA ALA A 573 -19.09 3.38 26.97
C ALA A 573 -19.07 2.05 26.22
N LEU A 574 -18.12 1.88 25.30
CA LEU A 574 -17.91 0.61 24.58
C LEU A 574 -17.49 -0.52 25.53
N ALA A 575 -16.56 -0.25 26.45
CA ALA A 575 -16.10 -1.24 27.42
C ALA A 575 -17.25 -1.68 28.35
N ILE A 576 -17.98 -0.71 28.90
CA ILE A 576 -19.13 -0.98 29.77
C ILE A 576 -20.19 -1.81 29.06
N ALA A 577 -20.55 -1.43 27.83
CA ALA A 577 -21.57 -2.11 27.05
C ALA A 577 -21.18 -3.57 26.78
N MET A 578 -19.95 -3.82 26.37
CA MET A 578 -19.48 -5.15 26.04
C MET A 578 -19.29 -6.01 27.29
N ASN A 579 -18.81 -5.45 28.40
CA ASN A 579 -18.71 -6.15 29.68
C ASN A 579 -20.10 -6.54 30.23
N LYS A 580 -21.09 -5.65 30.09
CA LYS A 580 -22.48 -5.94 30.47
C LYS A 580 -23.09 -7.06 29.63
N LEU A 581 -22.71 -7.18 28.38
CA LEU A 581 -23.13 -8.27 27.48
C LEU A 581 -22.34 -9.57 27.68
N GLY A 582 -21.32 -9.58 28.54
CA GLY A 582 -20.46 -10.74 28.76
C GLY A 582 -19.48 -11.05 27.64
N THR A 583 -19.17 -10.05 26.79
CA THR A 583 -18.22 -10.15 25.68
C THR A 583 -17.05 -9.17 25.83
N ARG A 584 -16.33 -8.84 24.76
CA ARG A 584 -15.08 -8.09 24.81
C ARG A 584 -15.12 -6.80 23.99
N SER A 585 -14.61 -5.71 24.58
CA SER A 585 -14.15 -4.52 23.85
C SER A 585 -12.63 -4.56 23.69
N ASN A 586 -12.11 -3.81 22.72
CA ASN A 586 -10.69 -3.75 22.41
C ASN A 586 -10.18 -2.32 22.67
N THR A 587 -9.06 -2.19 23.39
CA THR A 587 -8.42 -0.91 23.72
C THR A 587 -7.93 -0.14 22.49
N GLY A 588 -7.62 -0.84 21.38
CA GLY A 588 -6.79 -0.30 20.32
C GLY A 588 -5.34 -0.09 20.78
N GLU A 589 -4.51 0.48 19.91
CA GLU A 589 -3.06 0.63 20.09
C GLU A 589 -2.62 1.73 21.09
N GLY A 590 -3.55 2.39 21.74
CA GLY A 590 -3.27 3.54 22.61
C GLY A 590 -3.07 3.25 24.09
N GLY A 591 -3.10 2.00 24.49
CA GLY A 591 -3.14 1.65 25.91
C GLY A 591 -4.50 1.95 26.55
N GLU A 592 -4.56 1.82 27.86
CA GLU A 592 -5.74 2.11 28.68
C GLU A 592 -5.28 2.68 30.02
N ASP A 593 -5.99 3.67 30.56
CA ASP A 593 -5.67 4.22 31.88
C ASP A 593 -5.80 3.11 32.94
N ASN A 594 -4.76 2.92 33.73
CA ASN A 594 -4.72 1.87 34.76
C ASN A 594 -5.79 2.03 35.82
N ALA A 595 -6.30 3.24 36.04
CA ALA A 595 -7.44 3.49 36.95
C ALA A 595 -8.70 2.68 36.55
N ARG A 596 -8.81 2.32 35.26
CA ARG A 596 -9.95 1.55 34.72
C ARG A 596 -9.89 0.06 35.04
N TYR A 597 -8.72 -0.51 35.35
CA TYR A 597 -8.57 -1.97 35.54
C TYR A 597 -9.42 -2.52 36.68
N HIS A 598 -9.60 -1.72 37.73
CA HIS A 598 -10.38 -2.11 38.91
C HIS A 598 -11.61 -1.22 39.16
N ALA A 599 -11.88 -0.27 38.22
CA ALA A 599 -13.02 0.62 38.33
C ALA A 599 -14.30 -0.05 37.79
N GLU A 600 -15.41 0.22 38.45
CA GLU A 600 -16.74 -0.29 38.10
C GLU A 600 -17.79 0.82 38.16
N ILE A 601 -18.77 0.74 37.29
CA ILE A 601 -19.99 1.56 37.34
C ILE A 601 -21.18 0.62 37.39
N GLY A 602 -21.94 0.68 38.51
CA GLY A 602 -23.08 -0.21 38.68
C GLY A 602 -22.75 -1.71 38.69
N GLY A 603 -21.56 -2.06 39.18
CA GLY A 603 -21.08 -3.46 39.21
C GLY A 603 -20.56 -3.96 37.84
N VAL A 604 -20.35 -3.07 36.88
CA VAL A 604 -19.80 -3.40 35.55
C VAL A 604 -18.41 -2.77 35.40
N SER A 605 -17.42 -3.59 35.06
CA SER A 605 -16.04 -3.15 34.89
C SER A 605 -15.90 -2.14 33.73
N LEU A 606 -15.02 -1.16 33.92
CA LEU A 606 -14.62 -0.17 32.88
C LEU A 606 -13.47 -0.66 32.03
N SER A 607 -12.81 -1.75 32.39
CA SER A 607 -11.65 -2.28 31.66
C SER A 607 -12.07 -2.97 30.36
N SER A 608 -11.38 -2.66 29.28
CA SER A 608 -11.50 -3.41 28.03
C SER A 608 -10.78 -4.76 28.15
N LYS A 609 -11.45 -5.85 27.83
CA LYS A 609 -10.92 -7.21 27.99
C LYS A 609 -9.85 -7.57 26.96
N THR A 610 -9.94 -7.04 25.74
CA THR A 610 -8.89 -7.20 24.72
C THR A 610 -7.93 -6.03 24.78
N LYS A 611 -6.66 -6.31 25.04
CA LYS A 611 -5.55 -5.34 25.08
C LYS A 611 -4.72 -5.45 23.83
N GLN A 612 -4.72 -4.39 22.99
CA GLN A 612 -3.97 -4.41 21.74
C GLN A 612 -2.55 -3.89 21.94
N ILE A 613 -1.58 -4.53 21.28
CA ILE A 613 -0.19 -4.11 21.15
C ILE A 613 0.16 -3.89 19.69
N ALA A 614 0.75 -2.74 19.40
CA ALA A 614 1.25 -2.40 18.07
C ALA A 614 2.76 -2.16 18.12
N SER A 615 3.41 -1.89 16.99
CA SER A 615 4.86 -1.72 16.92
C SER A 615 5.40 -0.61 17.86
N GLY A 616 4.64 0.48 18.04
CA GLY A 616 5.01 1.60 18.93
C GLY A 616 4.93 1.29 20.43
N ARG A 617 4.29 0.19 20.82
CA ARG A 617 4.13 -0.23 22.24
C ARG A 617 3.57 0.86 23.16
N PHE A 618 2.79 1.82 22.65
CA PHE A 618 2.23 2.91 23.44
C PHE A 618 1.30 2.41 24.55
N GLY A 619 1.64 2.75 25.80
CA GLY A 619 0.88 2.35 26.97
C GLY A 619 0.97 0.86 27.32
N VAL A 620 1.85 0.10 26.68
CA VAL A 620 2.06 -1.32 26.98
C VAL A 620 3.00 -1.46 28.18
N THR A 621 2.42 -1.90 29.31
CA THR A 621 3.12 -2.20 30.56
C THR A 621 2.81 -3.62 30.99
N ALA A 622 3.56 -4.17 31.96
CA ALA A 622 3.24 -5.48 32.53
C ALA A 622 1.83 -5.49 33.15
N GLU A 623 1.46 -4.41 33.87
CA GLU A 623 0.13 -4.24 34.45
C GLU A 623 -0.97 -4.25 33.36
N TYR A 624 -0.75 -3.58 32.23
CA TYR A 624 -1.65 -3.61 31.09
C TYR A 624 -1.87 -5.05 30.58
N LEU A 625 -0.79 -5.81 30.43
CA LEU A 625 -0.84 -7.16 29.86
C LEU A 625 -1.48 -8.18 30.81
N VAL A 626 -1.22 -8.12 32.12
CA VAL A 626 -1.79 -9.07 33.08
C VAL A 626 -3.29 -8.84 33.33
N ASN A 627 -3.81 -7.65 33.00
CA ASN A 627 -5.25 -7.32 33.08
C ASN A 627 -5.99 -7.62 31.76
N ALA A 628 -5.42 -8.40 30.86
CA ALA A 628 -6.05 -8.79 29.59
C ALA A 628 -6.71 -10.17 29.69
N GLU A 629 -7.91 -10.34 29.11
CA GLU A 629 -8.46 -11.66 28.75
C GLU A 629 -7.96 -12.10 27.36
N GLU A 630 -7.65 -11.13 26.51
CA GLU A 630 -7.05 -11.34 25.19
C GLU A 630 -5.98 -10.28 24.94
N ILE A 631 -4.79 -10.70 24.49
CA ILE A 631 -3.73 -9.81 24.03
C ILE A 631 -3.68 -9.89 22.52
N GLN A 632 -3.88 -8.76 21.84
CA GLN A 632 -3.93 -8.71 20.38
C GLN A 632 -2.69 -8.05 19.79
N ILE A 633 -1.91 -8.80 19.02
CA ILE A 633 -0.78 -8.28 18.24
C ILE A 633 -1.35 -7.66 16.96
N LYS A 634 -1.18 -6.34 16.81
CA LYS A 634 -1.59 -5.62 15.60
C LYS A 634 -0.46 -5.60 14.59
N VAL A 635 -0.55 -6.44 13.56
CA VAL A 635 0.39 -6.41 12.43
C VAL A 635 -0.02 -5.31 11.45
N ALA A 636 -1.29 -5.22 11.11
CA ALA A 636 -1.83 -4.23 10.19
C ALA A 636 -3.27 -3.84 10.55
N GLN A 637 -3.82 -2.85 9.84
CA GLN A 637 -5.19 -2.35 10.01
C GLN A 637 -5.85 -2.16 8.65
N GLY A 638 -7.09 -2.61 8.48
CA GLY A 638 -7.82 -2.64 7.22
C GLY A 638 -7.86 -1.33 6.43
N ALA A 639 -8.11 -0.20 7.10
CA ALA A 639 -8.18 1.10 6.43
C ALA A 639 -6.81 1.71 6.09
N LYS A 640 -5.71 1.20 6.61
CA LYS A 640 -4.35 1.72 6.40
C LYS A 640 -3.27 0.66 6.51
N PRO A 641 -3.34 -0.40 5.71
CA PRO A 641 -2.31 -1.43 5.74
C PRO A 641 -0.95 -0.85 5.36
N GLY A 642 0.11 -1.29 6.05
CA GLY A 642 1.46 -0.82 5.80
C GLY A 642 1.78 0.64 6.18
N GLU A 643 0.82 1.41 6.69
CA GLU A 643 1.05 2.80 7.16
C GLU A 643 1.44 2.88 8.64
N GLY A 644 0.98 1.91 9.44
CA GLY A 644 1.09 1.96 10.89
C GLY A 644 0.09 2.93 11.54
N GLY A 645 0.20 3.07 12.87
CA GLY A 645 -0.61 3.98 13.67
C GLY A 645 -0.05 5.39 13.68
N GLN A 646 -0.93 6.38 13.67
CA GLN A 646 -0.57 7.78 13.83
C GLN A 646 -1.61 8.52 14.69
N LEU A 647 -1.12 9.31 15.65
CA LEU A 647 -1.95 10.26 16.39
C LEU A 647 -1.30 11.65 16.29
N PRO A 648 -2.00 12.65 15.71
CA PRO A 648 -1.48 14.00 15.61
C PRO A 648 -1.21 14.63 16.98
N GLY A 649 -0.15 15.42 17.11
CA GLY A 649 0.26 16.04 18.39
C GLY A 649 -0.82 16.86 19.05
N PHE A 650 -1.64 17.60 18.30
CA PHE A 650 -2.74 18.39 18.83
C PHE A 650 -3.87 17.56 19.49
N LYS A 651 -3.89 16.25 19.30
CA LYS A 651 -4.76 15.32 20.01
C LYS A 651 -4.11 14.72 21.27
N VAL A 652 -2.79 14.83 21.40
CA VAL A 652 -2.04 14.25 22.52
C VAL A 652 -2.07 15.24 23.68
N ASN A 653 -3.16 15.21 24.45
CA ASN A 653 -3.28 15.94 25.71
C ASN A 653 -2.57 15.21 26.86
N ASP A 654 -2.57 15.79 28.08
CA ASP A 654 -1.88 15.21 29.25
C ASP A 654 -2.36 13.81 29.61
N ILE A 655 -3.66 13.55 29.47
CA ILE A 655 -4.27 12.24 29.80
C ILE A 655 -3.79 11.18 28.80
N ILE A 656 -3.83 11.51 27.51
CA ILE A 656 -3.37 10.59 26.45
C ILE A 656 -1.87 10.37 26.55
N ALA A 657 -1.09 11.45 26.80
CA ALA A 657 0.35 11.34 26.97
C ALA A 657 0.72 10.43 28.13
N LYS A 658 0.04 10.59 29.28
CA LYS A 658 0.20 9.69 30.44
C LYS A 658 -0.15 8.25 30.09
N THR A 659 -1.31 8.01 29.48
CA THR A 659 -1.78 6.66 29.12
C THR A 659 -0.85 5.97 28.12
N ARG A 660 -0.24 6.72 27.20
CA ARG A 660 0.65 6.21 26.14
C ARG A 660 2.13 6.19 26.53
N ASN A 661 2.48 6.64 27.72
CA ASN A 661 3.87 6.87 28.14
C ASN A 661 4.63 7.78 27.15
N ALA A 662 4.01 8.90 26.79
CA ALA A 662 4.48 9.83 25.78
C ALA A 662 4.51 11.29 26.29
N ILE A 663 4.95 12.22 25.44
CA ILE A 663 5.02 13.64 25.75
C ILE A 663 3.81 14.37 25.14
N PRO A 664 3.11 15.24 25.90
CA PRO A 664 2.00 16.02 25.37
C PRO A 664 2.40 16.89 24.17
N GLY A 665 1.51 17.04 23.22
CA GLY A 665 1.71 17.89 22.04
C GLY A 665 2.60 17.30 20.95
N ILE A 666 3.25 16.15 21.17
CA ILE A 666 4.09 15.49 20.17
C ILE A 666 3.28 14.42 19.42
N SER A 667 3.38 14.45 18.09
CA SER A 667 2.75 13.41 17.25
C SER A 667 3.35 12.05 17.52
N LEU A 668 2.50 11.05 17.66
CA LEU A 668 2.88 9.67 17.94
C LEU A 668 2.75 8.85 16.67
N ILE A 669 3.80 8.11 16.32
CA ILE A 669 3.85 7.21 15.16
C ILE A 669 4.16 5.80 15.66
N SER A 670 3.31 4.85 15.26
CA SER A 670 3.52 3.42 15.45
C SER A 670 3.81 2.83 14.07
N PRO A 671 5.10 2.71 13.67
CA PRO A 671 5.42 2.33 12.31
C PRO A 671 5.03 0.88 12.00
N PRO A 672 4.72 0.55 10.76
CA PRO A 672 4.63 -0.83 10.29
C PRO A 672 6.01 -1.31 9.84
N PRO A 673 6.33 -2.58 9.93
CA PRO A 673 5.80 -3.57 10.83
C PRO A 673 6.35 -3.40 12.27
N HIS A 674 6.11 -4.36 13.13
CA HIS A 674 6.86 -4.43 14.39
C HIS A 674 8.36 -4.58 14.10
N HIS A 675 9.21 -3.74 14.70
CA HIS A 675 10.66 -3.73 14.45
C HIS A 675 11.37 -5.01 14.92
N ASP A 676 10.74 -5.78 15.78
CA ASP A 676 11.19 -7.04 16.35
C ASP A 676 10.56 -8.27 15.66
N ILE A 677 9.82 -8.09 14.58
CA ILE A 677 9.18 -9.16 13.80
C ILE A 677 9.58 -9.04 12.35
N TYR A 678 10.47 -9.92 11.89
CA TYR A 678 10.90 -10.02 10.50
C TYR A 678 10.51 -11.35 9.85
N SER A 679 9.99 -12.29 10.66
CA SER A 679 9.61 -13.62 10.23
C SER A 679 8.52 -14.20 11.15
N ILE A 680 7.95 -15.34 10.76
CA ILE A 680 6.99 -16.08 11.58
C ILE A 680 7.62 -16.55 12.89
N GLU A 681 8.90 -16.87 12.89
CA GLU A 681 9.66 -17.29 14.08
C GLU A 681 9.74 -16.17 15.12
N ASP A 682 9.99 -14.93 14.69
CA ASP A 682 10.00 -13.76 15.59
C ASP A 682 8.61 -13.51 16.18
N LEU A 683 7.55 -13.67 15.35
CA LEU A 683 6.18 -13.58 15.82
C LEU A 683 5.87 -14.70 16.84
N ALA A 684 6.35 -15.92 16.59
CA ALA A 684 6.22 -17.02 17.51
C ALA A 684 6.89 -16.74 18.87
N GLN A 685 8.07 -16.09 18.84
CA GLN A 685 8.77 -15.64 20.05
C GLN A 685 7.92 -14.62 20.83
N LEU A 686 7.38 -13.60 20.12
CA LEU A 686 6.53 -12.60 20.78
C LEU A 686 5.27 -13.24 21.39
N ILE A 687 4.62 -14.16 20.68
CA ILE A 687 3.46 -14.90 21.20
C ILE A 687 3.84 -15.69 22.46
N PHE A 688 4.98 -16.37 22.43
CA PHE A 688 5.50 -17.11 23.57
C PHE A 688 5.75 -16.19 24.77
N ASP A 689 6.40 -15.04 24.57
CA ASP A 689 6.69 -14.08 25.63
C ASP A 689 5.40 -13.51 26.26
N LEU A 690 4.40 -13.20 25.43
CA LEU A 690 3.12 -12.71 25.91
C LEU A 690 2.35 -13.77 26.72
N LYS A 691 2.40 -15.04 26.31
CA LYS A 691 1.81 -16.17 27.07
C LYS A 691 2.54 -16.41 28.38
N ASN A 692 3.83 -16.14 28.48
CA ASN A 692 4.56 -16.20 29.74
C ASN A 692 4.19 -15.06 30.70
N ILE A 693 3.92 -13.85 30.17
CA ILE A 693 3.49 -12.71 31.01
C ILE A 693 2.07 -12.94 31.52
N ASN A 694 1.15 -13.43 30.68
CA ASN A 694 -0.23 -13.71 31.06
C ASN A 694 -0.67 -15.08 30.50
N PRO A 695 -0.43 -16.17 31.24
CA PRO A 695 -0.75 -17.52 30.77
C PRO A 695 -2.25 -17.79 30.55
N THR A 696 -3.11 -16.95 31.11
CA THR A 696 -4.59 -17.13 31.05
C THR A 696 -5.20 -16.37 29.88
N ALA A 697 -4.48 -15.36 29.33
CA ALA A 697 -4.98 -14.58 28.21
C ALA A 697 -4.79 -15.34 26.88
N ALA A 698 -5.81 -15.27 26.02
CA ALA A 698 -5.66 -15.66 24.63
C ALA A 698 -4.74 -14.67 23.92
N VAL A 699 -3.89 -15.16 22.99
CA VAL A 699 -3.08 -14.28 22.14
C VAL A 699 -3.64 -14.31 20.72
N SER A 700 -4.09 -13.16 20.25
CA SER A 700 -4.59 -12.97 18.89
C SER A 700 -3.62 -12.19 18.01
N VAL A 701 -3.67 -12.45 16.69
CA VAL A 701 -2.90 -11.72 15.69
C VAL A 701 -3.84 -11.12 14.68
N LYS A 702 -3.77 -9.79 14.51
CA LYS A 702 -4.59 -9.06 13.56
C LYS A 702 -3.85 -8.84 12.25
N LEU A 703 -4.39 -9.46 11.19
CA LEU A 703 -3.96 -9.34 9.79
C LEU A 703 -5.01 -8.57 8.98
N VAL A 704 -4.65 -8.17 7.78
CA VAL A 704 -5.56 -7.54 6.82
C VAL A 704 -5.74 -8.44 5.61
N ALA A 705 -6.95 -8.48 5.08
CA ALA A 705 -7.28 -9.18 3.87
C ALA A 705 -6.48 -8.62 2.69
N GLU A 706 -5.68 -9.48 2.09
CA GLU A 706 -4.94 -9.28 0.84
C GLU A 706 -4.69 -10.66 0.20
N SER A 707 -4.26 -10.68 -1.04
CA SER A 707 -3.87 -11.93 -1.70
C SER A 707 -2.69 -12.60 -0.98
N GLY A 708 -2.82 -13.88 -0.63
CA GLY A 708 -1.81 -14.61 0.12
C GLY A 708 -1.96 -14.56 1.65
N VAL A 709 -2.95 -13.83 2.18
CA VAL A 709 -3.19 -13.74 3.63
C VAL A 709 -3.39 -15.11 4.28
N GLY A 710 -3.96 -16.07 3.55
CA GLY A 710 -4.12 -17.45 4.01
C GLY A 710 -2.78 -18.12 4.34
N THR A 711 -1.75 -17.90 3.56
CA THR A 711 -0.40 -18.42 3.82
C THR A 711 0.20 -17.80 5.09
N ILE A 712 0.04 -16.49 5.25
CA ILE A 712 0.48 -15.78 6.47
C ILE A 712 -0.27 -16.33 7.69
N ALA A 713 -1.59 -16.49 7.58
CA ALA A 713 -2.42 -17.05 8.65
C ALA A 713 -2.03 -18.49 9.03
N ALA A 714 -1.65 -19.32 8.06
CA ALA A 714 -1.12 -20.66 8.35
C ALA A 714 0.19 -20.59 9.17
N GLY A 715 1.08 -19.65 8.85
CA GLY A 715 2.27 -19.37 9.66
C GLY A 715 1.93 -18.90 11.06
N VAL A 716 0.98 -17.99 11.21
CA VAL A 716 0.49 -17.48 12.51
C VAL A 716 -0.12 -18.59 13.36
N ALA A 717 -0.88 -19.49 12.75
CA ALA A 717 -1.43 -20.67 13.46
C ALA A 717 -0.31 -21.60 13.95
N LYS A 718 0.72 -21.84 13.12
CA LYS A 718 1.92 -22.61 13.52
C LYS A 718 2.70 -21.92 14.64
N ALA A 719 2.70 -20.60 14.69
CA ALA A 719 3.30 -19.78 15.76
C ALA A 719 2.49 -19.84 17.07
N LYS A 720 1.39 -20.62 17.13
CA LYS A 720 0.57 -20.85 18.31
C LYS A 720 -0.25 -19.65 18.78
N ALA A 721 -0.70 -18.81 17.87
CA ALA A 721 -1.77 -17.87 18.15
C ALA A 721 -3.09 -18.61 18.44
N ASP A 722 -3.90 -18.08 19.34
CA ASP A 722 -5.21 -18.67 19.72
C ASP A 722 -6.34 -18.16 18.81
N LEU A 723 -6.14 -16.98 18.21
CA LEU A 723 -7.12 -16.32 17.35
C LEU A 723 -6.40 -15.54 16.25
N ILE A 724 -6.92 -15.58 15.02
CA ILE A 724 -6.47 -14.75 13.90
C ILE A 724 -7.62 -13.84 13.48
N VAL A 725 -7.34 -12.54 13.40
CA VAL A 725 -8.30 -11.55 12.93
C VAL A 725 -7.99 -11.21 11.49
N ILE A 726 -8.95 -11.38 10.59
CA ILE A 726 -8.89 -10.98 9.19
C ILE A 726 -9.72 -9.72 9.00
N SER A 727 -9.04 -8.58 8.90
CA SER A 727 -9.66 -7.26 8.72
C SER A 727 -9.88 -6.94 7.25
N GLY A 728 -11.08 -6.56 6.87
CA GLY A 728 -11.37 -6.06 5.53
C GLY A 728 -10.89 -4.61 5.31
N ALA A 729 -10.66 -4.25 4.04
CA ALA A 729 -10.29 -2.90 3.62
C ALA A 729 -11.35 -1.84 3.98
N GLU A 730 -12.59 -2.24 4.14
CA GLU A 730 -13.71 -1.40 4.53
C GLU A 730 -13.68 -0.96 6.01
N GLY A 731 -12.72 -1.47 6.80
CA GLY A 731 -12.51 -1.08 8.19
C GLY A 731 -12.21 0.42 8.33
N GLY A 732 -12.55 1.00 9.50
CA GLY A 732 -12.37 2.42 9.77
C GLY A 732 -11.00 2.77 10.37
N THR A 733 -10.66 4.05 10.29
CA THR A 733 -9.47 4.64 10.95
C THR A 733 -9.74 6.06 11.40
N GLY A 734 -8.99 6.51 12.42
CA GLY A 734 -9.01 7.91 12.84
C GLY A 734 -8.31 8.87 11.88
N ALA A 735 -7.26 8.42 11.22
CA ALA A 735 -6.49 9.19 10.24
C ALA A 735 -5.67 8.27 9.34
N SER A 736 -5.70 8.49 8.02
CA SER A 736 -4.86 7.78 7.04
C SER A 736 -4.78 8.57 5.73
N PRO A 737 -3.71 8.40 4.92
CA PRO A 737 -3.71 8.89 3.55
C PRO A 737 -4.94 8.40 2.78
N ALA A 738 -5.53 9.27 1.97
CA ALA A 738 -6.73 8.95 1.20
C ALA A 738 -6.50 7.78 0.23
N SER A 739 -5.31 7.68 -0.36
CA SER A 739 -4.91 6.57 -1.23
C SER A 739 -4.92 5.22 -0.50
N SER A 740 -4.45 5.16 0.75
CA SER A 740 -4.49 3.91 1.53
C SER A 740 -5.92 3.47 1.82
N ILE A 741 -6.81 4.40 2.24
CA ILE A 741 -8.22 4.07 2.52
C ILE A 741 -8.93 3.52 1.29
N ARG A 742 -8.60 4.05 0.11
CA ARG A 742 -9.30 3.69 -1.13
C ARG A 742 -8.71 2.48 -1.84
N PHE A 743 -7.40 2.26 -1.73
CA PHE A 743 -6.70 1.34 -2.62
C PHE A 743 -5.84 0.28 -1.92
N ALA A 744 -5.80 0.22 -0.59
CA ALA A 744 -5.03 -0.79 0.10
C ALA A 744 -5.94 -1.84 0.75
N GLY A 745 -5.57 -3.12 0.62
CA GLY A 745 -6.37 -4.23 1.12
C GLY A 745 -7.58 -4.57 0.25
N ILE A 746 -8.18 -5.72 0.56
CA ILE A 746 -9.34 -6.26 -0.16
C ILE A 746 -10.49 -6.54 0.81
N SER A 747 -11.62 -6.93 0.24
CA SER A 747 -12.84 -7.25 1.00
C SER A 747 -12.63 -8.43 1.94
N PRO A 748 -13.22 -8.38 3.15
CA PRO A 748 -13.04 -9.43 4.16
C PRO A 748 -13.57 -10.79 3.70
N GLU A 749 -14.57 -10.82 2.83
CA GLU A 749 -15.11 -12.06 2.27
C GLU A 749 -14.05 -12.86 1.53
N ILE A 750 -13.19 -12.19 0.76
CA ILE A 750 -12.11 -12.83 0.01
C ILE A 750 -11.02 -13.34 0.97
N GLY A 751 -10.50 -12.44 1.82
CA GLY A 751 -9.42 -12.80 2.74
C GLY A 751 -9.80 -13.87 3.76
N LEU A 752 -11.04 -13.82 4.26
CA LEU A 752 -11.55 -14.83 5.19
C LEU A 752 -11.71 -16.20 4.51
N ALA A 753 -12.30 -16.25 3.31
CA ALA A 753 -12.49 -17.49 2.57
C ALA A 753 -11.13 -18.13 2.20
N GLU A 754 -10.15 -17.35 1.74
CA GLU A 754 -8.80 -17.80 1.49
C GLU A 754 -8.14 -18.36 2.75
N THR A 755 -8.24 -17.64 3.86
CA THR A 755 -7.69 -18.07 5.15
C THR A 755 -8.33 -19.37 5.63
N GLN A 756 -9.65 -19.47 5.60
CA GLN A 756 -10.40 -20.67 5.97
C GLN A 756 -9.93 -21.88 5.14
N GLN A 757 -9.87 -21.73 3.82
CA GLN A 757 -9.47 -22.82 2.93
C GLN A 757 -8.00 -23.23 3.17
N THR A 758 -7.10 -22.25 3.29
CA THR A 758 -5.68 -22.52 3.53
C THR A 758 -5.46 -23.25 4.86
N LEU A 759 -6.13 -22.86 5.92
CA LEU A 759 -6.05 -23.52 7.21
C LEU A 759 -6.63 -24.93 7.19
N VAL A 760 -7.72 -25.16 6.47
CA VAL A 760 -8.32 -26.50 6.29
C VAL A 760 -7.36 -27.42 5.51
N ILE A 761 -6.85 -26.98 4.37
CA ILE A 761 -5.92 -27.77 3.55
C ILE A 761 -4.65 -28.17 4.33
N ASN A 762 -4.17 -27.28 5.21
CA ASN A 762 -2.98 -27.52 6.03
C ASN A 762 -3.29 -28.20 7.38
N SER A 763 -4.53 -28.62 7.64
CA SER A 763 -4.96 -29.23 8.89
C SER A 763 -4.70 -28.36 10.14
N LEU A 764 -4.78 -27.03 9.98
CA LEU A 764 -4.54 -26.04 11.03
C LEU A 764 -5.84 -25.42 11.58
N ARG A 765 -6.96 -25.57 10.85
CA ARG A 765 -8.20 -24.83 11.14
C ARG A 765 -8.75 -25.06 12.56
N ASN A 766 -8.63 -26.25 13.09
CA ASN A 766 -9.09 -26.62 14.42
C ASN A 766 -8.13 -26.18 15.55
N GLN A 767 -6.98 -25.61 15.23
CA GLN A 767 -5.99 -25.13 16.20
C GLN A 767 -6.16 -23.65 16.53
N VAL A 768 -6.93 -22.90 15.74
CA VAL A 768 -7.06 -21.45 15.84
C VAL A 768 -8.48 -21.01 15.52
N ARG A 769 -8.99 -20.01 16.26
CA ARG A 769 -10.25 -19.33 15.94
C ARG A 769 -10.01 -18.26 14.88
N LEU A 770 -11.04 -17.96 14.08
CA LEU A 770 -11.03 -16.89 13.11
C LEU A 770 -12.02 -15.80 13.50
N GLN A 771 -11.56 -14.55 13.51
CA GLN A 771 -12.39 -13.36 13.69
C GLN A 771 -12.32 -12.52 12.42
N THR A 772 -13.41 -11.83 12.09
CA THR A 772 -13.44 -10.92 10.94
C THR A 772 -14.07 -9.58 11.29
N ASP A 773 -13.60 -8.53 10.60
CA ASP A 773 -14.23 -7.20 10.58
C ASP A 773 -14.29 -6.65 9.15
N GLY A 774 -15.02 -5.58 8.92
CA GLY A 774 -15.18 -4.92 7.64
C GLY A 774 -16.63 -4.54 7.37
N GLN A 775 -17.14 -3.50 8.04
CA GLN A 775 -18.47 -2.93 7.85
C GLN A 775 -19.63 -3.92 8.10
N LEU A 776 -19.47 -4.86 9.03
CA LEU A 776 -20.55 -5.75 9.44
C LEU A 776 -21.68 -4.96 10.12
N LYS A 777 -22.94 -5.26 9.79
CA LYS A 777 -24.11 -4.48 10.26
C LYS A 777 -25.28 -5.32 10.75
N THR A 778 -25.65 -6.34 10.03
CA THR A 778 -26.90 -7.10 10.26
C THR A 778 -26.62 -8.59 10.50
N ALA A 779 -27.64 -9.30 10.92
CA ALA A 779 -27.56 -10.75 11.06
C ALA A 779 -27.23 -11.46 9.74
N LYS A 780 -27.63 -10.88 8.60
CA LYS A 780 -27.28 -11.41 7.27
C LYS A 780 -25.75 -11.37 7.07
N ASP A 781 -25.11 -10.25 7.38
CA ASP A 781 -23.65 -10.13 7.28
C ASP A 781 -22.95 -11.19 8.15
N VAL A 782 -23.39 -11.31 9.41
CA VAL A 782 -22.82 -12.27 10.38
C VAL A 782 -22.94 -13.71 9.87
N ILE A 783 -24.15 -14.12 9.41
CA ILE A 783 -24.37 -15.49 8.93
C ILE A 783 -23.49 -15.79 7.72
N ILE A 784 -23.39 -14.86 6.78
CA ILE A 784 -22.54 -15.07 5.60
C ILE A 784 -21.07 -15.22 6.01
N MET A 785 -20.55 -14.35 6.90
CA MET A 785 -19.18 -14.44 7.36
C MET A 785 -18.92 -15.73 8.18
N ALA A 786 -19.89 -16.18 8.97
CA ALA A 786 -19.81 -17.48 9.64
C ALA A 786 -19.70 -18.63 8.63
N MET A 787 -20.50 -18.60 7.57
CA MET A 787 -20.44 -19.61 6.52
C MET A 787 -19.12 -19.58 5.75
N LEU A 788 -18.45 -18.43 5.68
CA LEU A 788 -17.12 -18.27 5.09
C LEU A 788 -15.99 -18.67 6.03
N GLY A 789 -16.29 -18.96 7.31
CA GLY A 789 -15.35 -19.54 8.27
C GLY A 789 -15.05 -18.72 9.52
N ALA A 790 -15.72 -17.59 9.74
CA ALA A 790 -15.49 -16.82 10.97
C ALA A 790 -16.18 -17.46 12.19
N ASP A 791 -15.47 -17.50 13.30
CA ASP A 791 -16.00 -17.88 14.63
C ASP A 791 -16.42 -16.64 15.43
N GLU A 792 -15.82 -15.47 15.17
CA GLU A 792 -16.09 -14.24 15.90
C GLU A 792 -16.25 -13.05 14.92
N PHE A 793 -17.03 -12.06 15.33
CA PHE A 793 -17.44 -10.92 14.49
C PHE A 793 -17.16 -9.61 15.21
N SER A 794 -16.37 -8.73 14.55
CA SER A 794 -15.93 -7.49 15.15
C SER A 794 -16.62 -6.29 14.48
N PHE A 795 -17.12 -5.37 15.30
CA PHE A 795 -17.88 -4.20 14.88
C PHE A 795 -17.17 -2.91 15.28
N GLY A 796 -16.83 -2.07 14.29
CA GLY A 796 -16.21 -0.76 14.53
C GLY A 796 -17.18 0.39 14.27
N THR A 797 -17.60 0.59 13.02
CA THR A 797 -18.45 1.71 12.63
C THR A 797 -19.85 1.64 13.23
N LEU A 798 -20.45 0.45 13.28
CA LEU A 798 -21.81 0.26 13.82
C LEU A 798 -21.96 0.80 15.25
N PRO A 799 -21.15 0.40 16.24
CA PRO A 799 -21.26 0.94 17.58
C PRO A 799 -20.96 2.45 17.66
N LEU A 800 -20.08 2.99 16.81
CA LEU A 800 -19.86 4.43 16.77
C LEU A 800 -21.10 5.20 16.28
N ILE A 801 -21.83 4.66 15.30
CA ILE A 801 -23.11 5.23 14.86
C ILE A 801 -24.14 5.21 16.01
N VAL A 802 -24.20 4.14 16.76
CA VAL A 802 -25.06 4.01 17.94
C VAL A 802 -24.69 5.05 19.01
N LEU A 803 -23.42 5.36 19.20
CA LEU A 803 -22.93 6.42 20.09
C LEU A 803 -23.20 7.83 19.57
N GLY A 804 -23.68 7.99 18.34
CA GLY A 804 -24.04 9.29 17.77
C GLY A 804 -23.21 9.74 16.57
N CYS A 805 -22.26 8.93 16.06
CA CYS A 805 -21.49 9.29 14.87
C CYS A 805 -22.42 9.46 13.66
N VAL A 806 -22.20 10.51 12.88
CA VAL A 806 -22.98 10.84 11.67
C VAL A 806 -22.13 10.74 10.39
N MET A 807 -21.00 10.08 10.45
CA MET A 807 -20.09 9.84 9.33
C MET A 807 -19.61 11.12 8.60
N MET A 808 -19.35 12.19 9.35
CA MET A 808 -18.77 13.43 8.80
C MET A 808 -17.33 13.28 8.30
N ARG A 809 -16.67 12.19 8.65
CA ARG A 809 -15.27 11.89 8.25
C ARG A 809 -14.24 12.98 8.64
N LYS A 810 -14.46 13.62 9.81
CA LYS A 810 -13.59 14.64 10.40
C LYS A 810 -12.84 14.14 11.65
N CYS A 811 -12.69 12.83 11.80
CA CYS A 811 -12.04 12.23 12.98
C CYS A 811 -10.57 12.64 13.13
N ASN A 812 -9.88 12.93 12.02
CA ASN A 812 -8.49 13.36 12.00
C ASN A 812 -8.28 14.82 12.45
N THR A 813 -9.31 15.65 12.47
CA THR A 813 -9.18 17.12 12.68
C THR A 813 -9.41 17.57 14.12
N ASN A 814 -9.79 16.68 15.04
CA ASN A 814 -10.21 17.00 16.43
C ASN A 814 -11.42 17.92 16.54
N THR A 815 -12.23 18.01 15.48
CA THR A 815 -13.42 18.88 15.39
C THR A 815 -14.71 18.08 15.22
N CYS A 816 -14.77 16.87 15.78
CA CYS A 816 -15.95 16.03 15.71
C CYS A 816 -17.10 16.68 16.49
N PRO A 817 -18.20 17.14 15.83
CA PRO A 817 -19.28 17.84 16.52
C PRO A 817 -20.12 16.91 17.38
N MET A 818 -19.98 15.59 17.22
CA MET A 818 -20.73 14.59 17.97
C MET A 818 -19.98 14.13 19.24
N GLY A 819 -18.80 14.65 19.52
CA GLY A 819 -18.01 14.25 20.69
C GLY A 819 -17.35 12.86 20.62
N VAL A 820 -17.61 12.05 19.58
CA VAL A 820 -17.16 10.66 19.51
C VAL A 820 -15.65 10.56 19.22
N ALA A 821 -15.10 11.43 18.39
CA ALA A 821 -13.71 11.35 17.93
C ALA A 821 -12.95 12.68 18.14
N THR A 822 -13.19 13.35 19.24
CA THR A 822 -12.50 14.57 19.66
C THR A 822 -11.91 14.41 21.06
N GLN A 823 -10.92 15.26 21.35
CA GLN A 823 -10.31 15.38 22.68
C GLN A 823 -10.62 16.74 23.35
N ASN A 824 -11.50 17.51 22.71
CA ASN A 824 -11.98 18.81 23.22
C ASN A 824 -13.26 18.66 24.07
#